data_eeea393761fe44c15eeca1ec7139a3e3
#
_entry.id   eeea393761fe44c15eeca1ec7139a3e3
#
_cell.length_a   1.000
_cell.length_b   1.000
_cell.length_c   1.000
_cell.angle_alpha   90.00
_cell.angle_beta   90.00
_cell.angle_gamma   90.00
#
_symmetry.space_group_name_H-M   'P 1'
#
loop_
_entity.id
_entity.type
_entity.pdbx_description
1 polymer ?
#
loop_
_entity_poly.entity_id
_entity_poly.type
_entity_poly.pdbx_seq_one_letter_code
_entity_poly.pdbx_strand_id
1 'polypeptide(L)'
;MKRPLNSSLVTRHSSLGRHTGLPLLVVLLVLAFSLRVWNLTGIPPGLTHDEANHGREAIGILNGVLLYFFPLNYGSEPLYSYTVALLMALLGKGVFALRLVNAFFGTAVIAITWSWAAPRLGRATALLTAALMAVSFWPLASSREALRVGMLPFFMTLAVWTYWEMTNDELRMTNGARSSFVTRHSSFVILFAFAVALTLHIYLAARVSWLLFPAFLLYLALFHRASFRRAWRPTLAGLLLAGLLVAPMFLYLRAHPEMQTRLGMLGGSLQEIVAGNLAPALGNARDALLAFVWPGSGDQFLAYNIPGRPVLDIVSAAFFVIGLAVCLWRWRRPVNAFLLLWFLIGIIPSLITGPTANTTRNMAALPAVYLIVAVGFVALFEKGGKGEREKGRKGAGERPFPPSPLPPFSLSITALAATVLIGWVAFVSARDYFIRWGQSAEVRGAYQHTLIAAIDHVRAAYPDADPVLFSTVYPGPAHDSSIALVTAAGHPPISETARWVDARYALVLPPDDTLAVIPQSTPPHPAFIPLLGALETIDLRPDDLDPRFTVYGIDEDAARALARSTLSDAPADFNGAAELIGARWLAESARPGEMAELLTVWRVLDPTRAGPVVPPSFTTDAVMFAHVLDGAGGILAQSDRLDAPSWAWRAGDLILQIQPLVVPASAAPGQYAAVTGIYDRASGARLPVVGGGDSAAVPPLVVAP
;
A
#
# COMPACT_ATOMS: atom_id res chain seq x y z
N MET A 1 -56.52 -42.93 28.70
CA MET A 1 -56.66 -41.46 28.74
C MET A 1 -55.41 -40.84 29.30
N LYS A 2 -54.43 -40.34 28.42
CA LYS A 2 -53.25 -39.56 28.83
C LYS A 2 -53.38 -38.19 28.15
N ARG A 3 -53.46 -37.11 28.95
CA ARG A 3 -53.53 -35.71 28.46
C ARG A 3 -52.16 -35.28 27.90
N PRO A 4 -52.12 -34.53 26.85
CA PRO A 4 -50.85 -33.94 26.35
C PRO A 4 -50.49 -32.69 27.20
N LEU A 5 -49.24 -32.63 27.66
CA LEU A 5 -48.64 -31.50 28.34
C LEU A 5 -48.38 -30.36 27.33
N ASN A 6 -48.84 -29.18 27.67
CA ASN A 6 -48.74 -27.93 26.95
C ASN A 6 -47.27 -27.53 26.68
N SER A 7 -46.89 -27.44 25.41
CA SER A 7 -45.58 -27.01 24.91
C SER A 7 -45.48 -25.49 24.66
N SER A 8 -46.24 -24.63 25.34
CA SER A 8 -46.33 -23.19 25.04
C SER A 8 -45.44 -22.26 25.88
N LEU A 9 -44.46 -22.80 26.67
CA LEU A 9 -43.63 -21.98 27.57
C LEU A 9 -42.16 -21.84 27.17
N VAL A 10 -41.71 -22.38 26.03
CA VAL A 10 -40.30 -22.35 25.64
C VAL A 10 -39.95 -21.23 24.63
N THR A 11 -40.94 -20.61 24.00
CA THR A 11 -40.73 -19.72 22.88
C THR A 11 -40.67 -18.20 23.19
N ARG A 12 -40.75 -17.76 24.44
CA ARG A 12 -40.74 -16.33 24.80
C ARG A 12 -39.42 -15.77 25.32
N HIS A 13 -38.35 -16.56 25.48
CA HIS A 13 -37.06 -16.04 25.97
C HIS A 13 -36.04 -15.63 24.90
N SER A 14 -36.35 -15.78 23.62
CA SER A 14 -35.34 -15.53 22.55
C SER A 14 -35.36 -14.13 21.95
N SER A 15 -36.38 -13.32 22.13
CA SER A 15 -36.50 -12.02 21.46
C SER A 15 -35.93 -10.83 22.27
N LEU A 16 -36.06 -10.82 23.60
CA LEU A 16 -35.47 -9.71 24.40
C LEU A 16 -33.94 -9.77 24.52
N GLY A 17 -33.35 -10.94 24.33
CA GLY A 17 -31.90 -11.10 24.38
C GLY A 17 -31.10 -10.63 23.13
N ARG A 18 -31.75 -10.36 21.99
CA ARG A 18 -31.08 -10.00 20.73
C ARG A 18 -30.62 -8.54 20.67
N HIS A 19 -31.18 -7.64 21.46
CA HIS A 19 -30.95 -6.20 21.31
C HIS A 19 -29.88 -5.59 22.24
N THR A 20 -29.45 -6.27 23.31
CA THR A 20 -28.59 -5.67 24.34
C THR A 20 -27.13 -5.41 23.93
N GLY A 21 -26.61 -6.04 22.87
CA GLY A 21 -25.24 -5.81 22.38
C GLY A 21 -25.14 -4.80 21.22
N LEU A 22 -26.25 -4.48 20.57
CA LEU A 22 -26.27 -3.61 19.39
C LEU A 22 -25.92 -2.14 19.71
N PRO A 23 -26.43 -1.52 20.79
CA PRO A 23 -26.03 -0.15 21.13
C PRO A 23 -24.53 -0.01 21.38
N LEU A 24 -23.93 -0.97 22.10
CA LEU A 24 -22.49 -0.95 22.35
C LEU A 24 -21.68 -1.14 21.06
N LEU A 25 -22.11 -2.01 20.16
CA LEU A 25 -21.50 -2.13 18.83
C LEU A 25 -21.55 -0.81 18.07
N VAL A 26 -22.69 -0.10 18.07
CA VAL A 26 -22.82 1.21 17.41
C VAL A 26 -21.82 2.22 18.00
N VAL A 27 -21.70 2.28 19.33
CA VAL A 27 -20.72 3.15 19.99
C VAL A 27 -19.29 2.79 19.56
N LEU A 28 -18.96 1.49 19.51
CA LEU A 28 -17.64 1.04 19.06
C LEU A 28 -17.40 1.37 17.59
N LEU A 29 -18.39 1.27 16.72
CA LEU A 29 -18.25 1.66 15.30
C LEU A 29 -18.05 3.16 15.12
N VAL A 30 -18.79 3.99 15.88
CA VAL A 30 -18.60 5.44 15.87
C VAL A 30 -17.19 5.80 16.37
N LEU A 31 -16.74 5.22 17.48
CA LEU A 31 -15.37 5.40 17.98
C LEU A 31 -14.33 4.95 16.94
N ALA A 32 -14.52 3.76 16.37
CA ALA A 32 -13.62 3.22 15.37
C ALA A 32 -13.50 4.12 14.14
N PHE A 33 -14.62 4.61 13.63
CA PHE A 33 -14.64 5.54 12.49
C PHE A 33 -14.00 6.89 12.85
N SER A 34 -14.32 7.46 14.00
CA SER A 34 -13.73 8.72 14.47
C SER A 34 -12.21 8.64 14.58
N LEU A 35 -11.65 7.55 15.13
CA LEU A 35 -10.21 7.32 15.21
C LEU A 35 -9.56 7.20 13.82
N ARG A 36 -10.30 6.66 12.84
CA ARG A 36 -9.80 6.47 11.47
C ARG A 36 -9.84 7.74 10.63
N VAL A 37 -10.78 8.64 10.89
CA VAL A 37 -10.91 9.89 10.13
C VAL A 37 -10.27 11.09 10.81
N TRP A 38 -9.97 11.00 12.12
CA TRP A 38 -9.35 12.10 12.85
C TRP A 38 -7.98 12.47 12.26
N ASN A 39 -7.82 13.71 11.80
CA ASN A 39 -6.60 14.21 11.13
C ASN A 39 -6.08 13.27 10.02
N LEU A 40 -6.98 12.79 9.16
CA LEU A 40 -6.67 11.76 8.17
C LEU A 40 -5.69 12.23 7.08
N THR A 41 -5.65 13.53 6.81
CA THR A 41 -4.72 14.17 5.86
C THR A 41 -3.36 14.46 6.47
N GLY A 42 -3.27 14.61 7.80
CA GLY A 42 -2.02 14.97 8.49
C GLY A 42 -1.27 13.80 9.13
N ILE A 43 -1.96 12.66 9.36
CA ILE A 43 -1.34 11.43 9.89
C ILE A 43 -1.87 10.22 9.13
N PRO A 44 -1.04 9.53 8.34
CA PRO A 44 0.41 9.72 8.11
C PRO A 44 0.75 11.09 7.50
N PRO A 45 1.99 11.58 7.75
CA PRO A 45 2.38 12.96 7.42
C PRO A 45 2.81 13.09 5.93
N GLY A 46 1.88 13.08 5.02
CA GLY A 46 2.13 13.13 3.58
C GLY A 46 1.57 11.93 2.84
N LEU A 47 2.19 11.53 1.72
CA LEU A 47 1.81 10.37 0.89
C LEU A 47 3.03 9.52 0.57
N THR A 48 2.86 8.20 0.61
CA THR A 48 3.78 7.27 -0.05
C THR A 48 3.53 7.27 -1.56
N HIS A 49 4.54 6.83 -2.34
CA HIS A 49 4.36 6.66 -3.80
C HIS A 49 3.24 5.66 -4.12
N ASP A 50 3.12 4.56 -3.34
CA ASP A 50 2.05 3.58 -3.52
C ASP A 50 0.65 4.20 -3.34
N GLU A 51 0.45 5.03 -2.31
CA GLU A 51 -0.81 5.75 -2.10
C GLU A 51 -1.09 6.74 -3.24
N ALA A 52 -0.08 7.54 -3.61
CA ALA A 52 -0.20 8.54 -4.67
C ALA A 52 -0.53 7.91 -6.02
N ASN A 53 0.06 6.76 -6.33
CA ASN A 53 -0.22 6.03 -7.57
C ASN A 53 -1.66 5.52 -7.63
N HIS A 54 -2.25 5.06 -6.52
CA HIS A 54 -3.69 4.75 -6.49
C HIS A 54 -4.56 5.99 -6.69
N GLY A 55 -4.14 7.15 -6.19
CA GLY A 55 -4.79 8.42 -6.47
C GLY A 55 -4.69 8.82 -7.94
N ARG A 56 -3.52 8.63 -8.57
CA ARG A 56 -3.29 8.85 -10.00
C ARG A 56 -4.15 7.92 -10.86
N GLU A 57 -4.23 6.64 -10.53
CA GLU A 57 -5.14 5.69 -11.18
C GLU A 57 -6.59 6.15 -11.10
N ALA A 58 -7.03 6.60 -9.93
CA ALA A 58 -8.39 7.12 -9.72
C ALA A 58 -8.69 8.39 -10.53
N ILE A 59 -7.74 9.33 -10.60
CA ILE A 59 -7.86 10.52 -11.45
C ILE A 59 -7.90 10.12 -12.93
N GLY A 60 -7.09 9.15 -13.35
CA GLY A 60 -7.14 8.57 -14.69
C GLY A 60 -8.52 7.99 -15.04
N ILE A 61 -9.14 7.25 -14.10
CA ILE A 61 -10.51 6.72 -14.26
C ILE A 61 -11.51 7.85 -14.46
N LEU A 62 -11.43 8.93 -13.68
CA LEU A 62 -12.29 10.10 -13.83
C LEU A 62 -12.11 10.82 -15.18
N ASN A 63 -10.92 10.69 -15.77
CA ASN A 63 -10.59 11.21 -17.10
C ASN A 63 -10.86 10.19 -18.22
N GLY A 64 -11.55 9.06 -17.94
CA GLY A 64 -11.97 8.08 -18.94
C GLY A 64 -11.00 6.93 -19.20
N VAL A 65 -9.90 6.80 -18.45
CA VAL A 65 -8.95 5.69 -18.57
C VAL A 65 -9.47 4.49 -17.77
N LEU A 66 -10.20 3.60 -18.44
CA LEU A 66 -10.82 2.43 -17.80
C LEU A 66 -10.01 1.17 -18.11
N LEU A 67 -9.41 0.57 -17.08
CA LEU A 67 -8.55 -0.60 -17.19
C LEU A 67 -9.06 -1.76 -16.32
N TYR A 68 -8.87 -3.00 -16.79
CA TYR A 68 -9.12 -4.23 -16.01
C TYR A 68 -8.03 -4.51 -14.98
N PHE A 69 -6.85 -3.90 -15.18
CA PHE A 69 -5.68 -4.04 -14.30
C PHE A 69 -4.76 -2.85 -14.56
N PHE A 70 -4.25 -2.22 -13.52
CA PHE A 70 -3.41 -1.04 -13.64
C PHE A 70 -1.92 -1.41 -13.58
N PRO A 71 -1.05 -0.76 -14.39
CA PRO A 71 0.37 -1.07 -14.43
C PRO A 71 1.17 -0.51 -13.24
N LEU A 72 0.66 0.53 -12.58
CA LEU A 72 1.38 1.18 -11.47
C LEU A 72 1.52 0.24 -10.26
N ASN A 73 2.45 0.55 -9.36
CA ASN A 73 2.74 -0.25 -8.17
C ASN A 73 3.10 -1.72 -8.50
N TYR A 74 3.84 -1.93 -9.60
CA TYR A 74 4.22 -3.26 -10.12
C TYR A 74 3.01 -4.14 -10.49
N GLY A 75 1.92 -3.52 -10.85
CA GLY A 75 0.64 -4.12 -11.16
C GLY A 75 -0.37 -4.04 -10.02
N SER A 76 -1.54 -3.47 -10.33
CA SER A 76 -2.63 -3.21 -9.38
C SER A 76 -3.94 -3.79 -9.84
N GLU A 77 -4.59 -4.56 -8.97
CA GLU A 77 -5.97 -4.98 -9.13
C GLU A 77 -6.92 -3.77 -9.04
N PRO A 78 -8.03 -3.73 -9.81
CA PRO A 78 -8.72 -2.48 -10.12
C PRO A 78 -9.67 -1.95 -9.04
N LEU A 79 -10.20 -2.81 -8.15
CA LEU A 79 -11.34 -2.46 -7.30
C LEU A 79 -11.08 -1.25 -6.40
N TYR A 80 -9.86 -1.16 -5.84
CA TYR A 80 -9.51 -0.05 -4.95
C TYR A 80 -9.53 1.30 -5.71
N SER A 81 -8.84 1.38 -6.84
CA SER A 81 -8.74 2.63 -7.62
C SER A 81 -10.08 3.10 -8.18
N TYR A 82 -10.97 2.18 -8.59
CA TYR A 82 -12.35 2.52 -8.94
C TYR A 82 -13.17 3.02 -7.74
N THR A 83 -12.96 2.44 -6.54
CA THR A 83 -13.65 2.92 -5.33
C THR A 83 -13.14 4.30 -4.90
N VAL A 84 -11.83 4.55 -5.03
CA VAL A 84 -11.23 5.88 -4.80
C VAL A 84 -11.79 6.89 -5.81
N ALA A 85 -11.87 6.54 -7.09
CA ALA A 85 -12.43 7.41 -8.13
C ALA A 85 -13.87 7.82 -7.80
N LEU A 86 -14.70 6.87 -7.33
CA LEU A 86 -16.06 7.18 -6.88
C LEU A 86 -16.08 8.21 -5.73
N LEU A 87 -15.22 8.04 -4.71
CA LEU A 87 -15.15 8.99 -3.60
C LEU A 87 -14.56 10.33 -4.03
N MET A 88 -13.58 10.35 -4.93
CA MET A 88 -13.04 11.60 -5.50
C MET A 88 -14.09 12.35 -6.34
N ALA A 89 -14.97 11.63 -7.06
CA ALA A 89 -16.09 12.25 -7.78
C ALA A 89 -17.10 12.92 -6.84
N LEU A 90 -17.32 12.35 -5.66
CA LEU A 90 -18.32 12.84 -4.69
C LEU A 90 -17.77 13.93 -3.76
N LEU A 91 -16.52 13.84 -3.34
CA LEU A 91 -15.91 14.67 -2.28
C LEU A 91 -14.82 15.61 -2.79
N GLY A 92 -14.46 15.51 -4.06
CA GLY A 92 -13.32 16.22 -4.65
C GLY A 92 -12.04 15.38 -4.62
N LYS A 93 -11.14 15.69 -5.58
CA LYS A 93 -9.82 15.05 -5.70
C LYS A 93 -8.94 15.45 -4.52
N GLY A 94 -8.18 14.51 -3.95
CA GLY A 94 -7.23 14.82 -2.87
C GLY A 94 -7.04 13.68 -1.87
N VAL A 95 -6.14 13.89 -0.92
CA VAL A 95 -5.70 12.91 0.08
C VAL A 95 -6.85 12.39 0.96
N PHE A 96 -7.80 13.27 1.33
CA PHE A 96 -8.92 12.88 2.17
C PHE A 96 -9.80 11.82 1.51
N ALA A 97 -10.26 12.06 0.27
CA ALA A 97 -11.08 11.11 -0.49
C ALA A 97 -10.32 9.79 -0.74
N LEU A 98 -9.02 9.88 -1.03
CA LEU A 98 -8.12 8.74 -1.24
C LEU A 98 -8.08 7.80 -0.02
N ARG A 99 -7.86 8.33 1.18
CA ARG A 99 -7.72 7.55 2.43
C ARG A 99 -9.06 7.15 3.05
N LEU A 100 -10.13 7.90 2.80
CA LEU A 100 -11.46 7.64 3.36
C LEU A 100 -12.01 6.27 2.97
N VAL A 101 -11.64 5.75 1.80
CA VAL A 101 -12.01 4.37 1.36
C VAL A 101 -11.64 3.36 2.44
N ASN A 102 -10.39 3.37 2.88
CA ASN A 102 -9.92 2.40 3.86
C ASN A 102 -10.45 2.68 5.28
N ALA A 103 -10.68 3.94 5.64
CA ALA A 103 -11.34 4.28 6.90
C ALA A 103 -12.77 3.70 6.97
N PHE A 104 -13.51 3.76 5.87
CA PHE A 104 -14.84 3.16 5.74
C PHE A 104 -14.79 1.63 5.85
N PHE A 105 -14.00 0.95 5.00
CA PHE A 105 -13.93 -0.52 4.99
C PHE A 105 -13.31 -1.09 6.27
N GLY A 106 -12.30 -0.39 6.85
CA GLY A 106 -11.70 -0.76 8.12
C GLY A 106 -12.63 -0.59 9.34
N THR A 107 -13.68 0.23 9.21
CA THR A 107 -14.78 0.29 10.20
C THR A 107 -15.83 -0.78 9.91
N ALA A 108 -16.22 -0.95 8.66
CA ALA A 108 -17.26 -1.90 8.25
C ALA A 108 -16.86 -3.37 8.55
N VAL A 109 -15.56 -3.71 8.46
CA VAL A 109 -15.09 -5.06 8.81
C VAL A 109 -15.37 -5.42 10.27
N ILE A 110 -15.39 -4.44 11.19
CA ILE A 110 -15.73 -4.67 12.61
C ILE A 110 -17.17 -5.14 12.74
N ALA A 111 -18.11 -4.47 12.04
CA ALA A 111 -19.52 -4.80 12.07
C ALA A 111 -19.79 -6.21 11.50
N ILE A 112 -19.16 -6.56 10.38
CA ILE A 112 -19.39 -7.86 9.75
C ILE A 112 -18.71 -8.99 10.53
N THR A 113 -17.54 -8.73 11.15
CA THR A 113 -16.88 -9.68 12.06
C THR A 113 -17.75 -9.97 13.27
N TRP A 114 -18.34 -8.94 13.89
CA TRP A 114 -19.29 -9.10 14.98
C TRP A 114 -20.52 -9.91 14.55
N SER A 115 -21.08 -9.62 13.38
CA SER A 115 -22.25 -10.32 12.83
C SER A 115 -21.99 -11.82 12.62
N TRP A 116 -20.77 -12.16 12.20
CA TRP A 116 -20.35 -13.56 12.09
C TRP A 116 -20.08 -14.21 13.44
N ALA A 117 -19.38 -13.52 14.34
CA ALA A 117 -18.89 -14.07 15.60
C ALA A 117 -19.97 -14.23 16.68
N ALA A 118 -20.91 -13.27 16.79
CA ALA A 118 -21.88 -13.23 17.89
C ALA A 118 -22.75 -14.50 18.01
N PRO A 119 -23.30 -15.07 16.91
CA PRO A 119 -24.09 -16.32 17.00
C PRO A 119 -23.20 -17.56 17.18
N ARG A 120 -21.90 -17.54 16.87
CA ARG A 120 -21.03 -18.72 16.78
C ARG A 120 -20.06 -18.87 17.95
N LEU A 121 -19.54 -17.73 18.42
CA LEU A 121 -18.55 -17.66 19.52
C LEU A 121 -19.12 -17.00 20.79
N GLY A 122 -20.36 -16.49 20.72
CA GLY A 122 -21.02 -15.77 21.81
C GLY A 122 -20.72 -14.25 21.76
N ARG A 123 -21.62 -13.48 22.39
CA ARG A 123 -21.62 -12.00 22.33
C ARG A 123 -20.41 -11.39 23.02
N ALA A 124 -19.96 -11.95 24.14
CA ALA A 124 -18.78 -11.44 24.85
C ALA A 124 -17.53 -11.49 23.96
N THR A 125 -17.29 -12.64 23.32
CA THR A 125 -16.19 -12.81 22.36
C THR A 125 -16.33 -11.84 21.19
N ALA A 126 -17.52 -11.69 20.61
CA ALA A 126 -17.76 -10.81 19.48
C ALA A 126 -17.57 -9.32 19.82
N LEU A 127 -18.05 -8.86 20.99
CA LEU A 127 -17.88 -7.47 21.44
C LEU A 127 -16.42 -7.17 21.79
N LEU A 128 -15.72 -8.08 22.45
CA LEU A 128 -14.30 -7.92 22.74
C LEU A 128 -13.49 -7.85 21.44
N THR A 129 -13.79 -8.71 20.46
CA THR A 129 -13.17 -8.66 19.13
C THR A 129 -13.42 -7.31 18.46
N ALA A 130 -14.67 -6.82 18.46
CA ALA A 130 -15.03 -5.53 17.88
C ALA A 130 -14.28 -4.37 18.54
N ALA A 131 -14.18 -4.37 19.89
CA ALA A 131 -13.45 -3.36 20.64
C ALA A 131 -11.94 -3.39 20.34
N LEU A 132 -11.33 -4.58 20.34
CA LEU A 132 -9.91 -4.71 19.99
C LEU A 132 -9.63 -4.25 18.56
N MET A 133 -10.43 -4.64 17.58
CA MET A 133 -10.29 -4.17 16.19
C MET A 133 -10.52 -2.66 16.04
N ALA A 134 -11.34 -2.06 16.92
CA ALA A 134 -11.57 -0.62 16.88
C ALA A 134 -10.33 0.19 17.26
N VAL A 135 -9.55 -0.29 18.25
CA VAL A 135 -8.47 0.48 18.89
C VAL A 135 -7.06 -0.02 18.65
N SER A 136 -6.86 -1.25 18.14
CA SER A 136 -5.53 -1.83 17.95
C SER A 136 -4.76 -1.16 16.81
N PHE A 137 -3.43 -1.13 16.92
CA PHE A 137 -2.52 -0.48 15.97
C PHE A 137 -2.70 -0.99 14.53
N TRP A 138 -2.61 -2.29 14.29
CA TRP A 138 -2.67 -2.87 12.93
C TRP A 138 -3.96 -2.54 12.17
N PRO A 139 -5.18 -2.78 12.71
CA PRO A 139 -6.42 -2.34 12.05
C PRO A 139 -6.53 -0.83 11.90
N LEU A 140 -5.98 -0.04 12.85
CA LEU A 140 -6.00 1.41 12.79
C LEU A 140 -5.09 1.93 11.68
N ALA A 141 -3.82 1.54 11.64
CA ALA A 141 -2.84 1.95 10.65
C ALA A 141 -3.32 1.60 9.23
N SER A 142 -3.61 0.32 8.97
CA SER A 142 -4.07 -0.14 7.65
C SER A 142 -5.38 0.48 7.15
N SER A 143 -6.17 1.05 8.07
CA SER A 143 -7.41 1.77 7.71
C SER A 143 -7.19 3.26 7.43
N ARG A 144 -5.99 3.79 7.65
CA ARG A 144 -5.66 5.21 7.48
C ARG A 144 -4.68 5.45 6.34
N GLU A 145 -4.15 4.39 5.77
CA GLU A 145 -3.30 4.38 4.57
C GLU A 145 -4.13 4.08 3.33
N ALA A 146 -3.79 4.71 2.20
CA ALA A 146 -4.51 4.51 0.94
C ALA A 146 -3.95 3.32 0.15
N LEU A 147 -3.86 2.16 0.80
CA LEU A 147 -3.40 0.92 0.19
C LEU A 147 -4.57 0.01 -0.14
N ARG A 148 -4.60 -0.52 -1.37
CA ARG A 148 -5.67 -1.40 -1.86
C ARG A 148 -5.96 -2.59 -0.93
N VAL A 149 -4.94 -3.11 -0.25
CA VAL A 149 -5.08 -4.24 0.66
C VAL A 149 -5.96 -3.95 1.88
N GLY A 150 -6.16 -2.68 2.25
CA GLY A 150 -7.02 -2.26 3.36
C GLY A 150 -8.48 -2.67 3.21
N MET A 151 -8.97 -2.87 1.97
CA MET A 151 -10.32 -3.38 1.70
C MET A 151 -10.45 -4.90 1.89
N LEU A 152 -9.34 -5.66 1.82
CA LEU A 152 -9.36 -7.13 1.80
C LEU A 152 -10.02 -7.75 3.05
N PRO A 153 -9.77 -7.30 4.29
CA PRO A 153 -10.40 -7.87 5.47
C PRO A 153 -11.93 -7.82 5.43
N PHE A 154 -12.50 -6.73 4.89
CA PHE A 154 -13.95 -6.60 4.79
C PHE A 154 -14.55 -7.63 3.83
N PHE A 155 -14.06 -7.71 2.59
CA PHE A 155 -14.60 -8.64 1.59
C PHE A 155 -14.31 -10.09 1.93
N MET A 156 -13.16 -10.38 2.55
CA MET A 156 -12.85 -11.71 3.05
C MET A 156 -13.83 -12.12 4.18
N THR A 157 -14.12 -11.21 5.12
CA THR A 157 -15.08 -11.48 6.19
C THR A 157 -16.51 -11.56 5.66
N LEU A 158 -16.85 -10.79 4.63
CA LEU A 158 -18.14 -10.91 3.93
C LEU A 158 -18.28 -12.30 3.29
N ALA A 159 -17.24 -12.80 2.62
CA ALA A 159 -17.21 -14.15 2.08
C ALA A 159 -17.36 -15.19 3.19
N VAL A 160 -16.68 -15.03 4.32
CA VAL A 160 -16.81 -15.90 5.50
C VAL A 160 -18.24 -15.87 6.06
N TRP A 161 -18.79 -14.68 6.26
CA TRP A 161 -20.15 -14.55 6.80
C TRP A 161 -21.19 -15.19 5.88
N THR A 162 -21.16 -14.89 4.58
CA THR A 162 -22.08 -15.44 3.59
C THR A 162 -21.93 -16.96 3.44
N TYR A 163 -20.68 -17.47 3.50
CA TYR A 163 -20.40 -18.90 3.52
C TYR A 163 -21.14 -19.61 4.65
N TRP A 164 -21.06 -19.08 5.87
CA TRP A 164 -21.73 -19.68 7.02
C TRP A 164 -23.26 -19.54 6.96
N GLU A 165 -23.79 -18.42 6.43
CA GLU A 165 -25.24 -18.24 6.25
C GLU A 165 -25.82 -19.18 5.19
N MET A 166 -25.10 -19.42 4.07
CA MET A 166 -25.55 -20.36 3.05
C MET A 166 -25.50 -21.83 3.50
N THR A 167 -24.73 -22.14 4.56
CA THR A 167 -24.58 -23.51 5.09
C THR A 167 -25.37 -23.75 6.37
N ASN A 168 -26.07 -22.74 6.91
CA ASN A 168 -26.79 -22.80 8.18
C ASN A 168 -28.15 -23.51 8.08
N ASP A 169 -28.43 -24.44 9.02
CA ASP A 169 -29.65 -25.23 9.06
C ASP A 169 -30.84 -24.54 9.74
N GLU A 170 -30.60 -23.60 10.68
CA GLU A 170 -31.68 -22.93 11.41
C GLU A 170 -32.64 -22.18 10.49
N LEU A 171 -32.15 -21.71 9.37
CA LEU A 171 -32.95 -21.06 8.31
C LEU A 171 -33.91 -22.05 7.62
N ARG A 172 -33.67 -23.37 7.73
CA ARG A 172 -34.53 -24.40 7.14
C ARG A 172 -35.79 -24.67 7.94
N MET A 173 -35.75 -24.48 9.25
CA MET A 173 -36.78 -24.93 10.17
C MET A 173 -37.89 -23.90 10.46
N THR A 174 -37.65 -22.60 10.20
CA THR A 174 -38.54 -21.52 10.65
C THR A 174 -39.60 -21.08 9.66
N ASN A 175 -39.55 -21.51 8.38
CA ASN A 175 -40.48 -21.04 7.37
C ASN A 175 -41.08 -22.17 6.53
N GLY A 176 -42.35 -22.43 6.75
CA GLY A 176 -43.16 -23.40 6.00
C GLY A 176 -43.39 -23.09 4.51
N ALA A 177 -42.68 -22.11 3.93
CA ALA A 177 -42.76 -21.71 2.53
C ALA A 177 -41.48 -22.12 1.76
N ARG A 178 -41.54 -23.23 1.03
CA ARG A 178 -40.45 -23.72 0.16
C ARG A 178 -39.89 -22.67 -0.80
N SER A 179 -40.69 -21.75 -1.35
CA SER A 179 -40.27 -20.74 -2.32
C SER A 179 -39.35 -19.69 -1.71
N SER A 180 -39.67 -19.17 -0.52
CA SER A 180 -38.84 -18.15 0.16
C SER A 180 -37.49 -18.70 0.62
N PHE A 181 -37.44 -20.00 0.92
CA PHE A 181 -36.20 -20.70 1.31
C PHE A 181 -35.21 -20.81 0.11
N VAL A 182 -35.68 -21.25 -1.06
CA VAL A 182 -34.84 -21.39 -2.27
C VAL A 182 -34.26 -20.04 -2.66
N THR A 183 -35.08 -18.99 -2.68
CA THR A 183 -34.65 -17.62 -3.05
C THR A 183 -33.57 -17.10 -2.08
N ARG A 184 -33.77 -17.25 -0.77
CA ARG A 184 -32.82 -16.77 0.23
C ARG A 184 -31.49 -17.52 0.20
N HIS A 185 -31.53 -18.85 0.03
CA HIS A 185 -30.32 -19.67 -0.07
C HIS A 185 -29.50 -19.30 -1.32
N SER A 186 -30.15 -19.15 -2.46
CA SER A 186 -29.50 -18.73 -3.72
C SER A 186 -28.87 -17.35 -3.59
N SER A 187 -29.51 -16.41 -2.89
CA SER A 187 -28.96 -15.06 -2.65
C SER A 187 -27.64 -15.10 -1.88
N PHE A 188 -27.51 -15.96 -0.86
CA PHE A 188 -26.24 -16.11 -0.14
C PHE A 188 -25.15 -16.77 -0.96
N VAL A 189 -25.48 -17.72 -1.85
CA VAL A 189 -24.50 -18.30 -2.79
C VAL A 189 -23.97 -17.23 -3.76
N ILE A 190 -24.86 -16.42 -4.30
CA ILE A 190 -24.48 -15.30 -5.20
C ILE A 190 -23.63 -14.29 -4.43
N LEU A 191 -24.06 -13.86 -3.24
CA LEU A 191 -23.31 -12.90 -2.44
C LEU A 191 -21.93 -13.44 -2.00
N PHE A 192 -21.84 -14.73 -1.70
CA PHE A 192 -20.57 -15.42 -1.44
C PHE A 192 -19.66 -15.37 -2.67
N ALA A 193 -20.19 -15.69 -3.86
CA ALA A 193 -19.45 -15.65 -5.10
C ALA A 193 -18.91 -14.23 -5.40
N PHE A 194 -19.75 -13.21 -5.24
CA PHE A 194 -19.35 -11.82 -5.40
C PHE A 194 -18.28 -11.42 -4.37
N ALA A 195 -18.44 -11.78 -3.09
CA ALA A 195 -17.48 -11.45 -2.05
C ALA A 195 -16.11 -12.07 -2.35
N VAL A 196 -16.06 -13.36 -2.76
CA VAL A 196 -14.82 -14.02 -3.16
C VAL A 196 -14.23 -13.36 -4.42
N ALA A 197 -15.02 -13.09 -5.45
CA ALA A 197 -14.55 -12.42 -6.66
C ALA A 197 -13.96 -11.05 -6.36
N LEU A 198 -14.62 -10.24 -5.52
CA LEU A 198 -14.15 -8.92 -5.13
C LEU A 198 -12.80 -8.98 -4.38
N THR A 199 -12.56 -10.02 -3.52
CA THR A 199 -11.23 -10.17 -2.90
C THR A 199 -10.12 -10.30 -3.95
N LEU A 200 -10.37 -11.02 -5.04
CA LEU A 200 -9.41 -11.25 -6.12
C LEU A 200 -9.19 -10.01 -7.01
N HIS A 201 -10.08 -9.02 -6.96
CA HIS A 201 -9.94 -7.72 -7.62
C HIS A 201 -9.29 -6.64 -6.71
N ILE A 202 -8.85 -7.00 -5.49
CA ILE A 202 -8.25 -6.08 -4.52
C ILE A 202 -6.73 -6.23 -4.46
N TYR A 203 -6.23 -7.47 -4.28
CA TYR A 203 -4.83 -7.66 -3.95
C TYR A 203 -4.31 -9.04 -4.32
N LEU A 204 -3.05 -9.09 -4.76
CA LEU A 204 -2.37 -10.32 -5.16
C LEU A 204 -2.43 -11.44 -4.10
N ALA A 205 -2.24 -11.10 -2.81
CA ALA A 205 -2.29 -12.08 -1.71
C ALA A 205 -3.67 -12.75 -1.57
N ALA A 206 -4.76 -12.12 -2.02
CA ALA A 206 -6.08 -12.73 -2.02
C ALA A 206 -6.20 -13.95 -2.95
N ARG A 207 -5.26 -14.10 -3.91
CA ARG A 207 -5.23 -15.27 -4.81
C ARG A 207 -5.08 -16.61 -4.08
N VAL A 208 -4.65 -16.62 -2.82
CA VAL A 208 -4.59 -17.81 -1.97
C VAL A 208 -5.69 -17.83 -0.89
N SER A 209 -6.31 -16.71 -0.58
CA SER A 209 -7.27 -16.60 0.55
C SER A 209 -8.55 -17.41 0.33
N TRP A 210 -9.02 -17.58 -0.92
CA TRP A 210 -10.19 -18.40 -1.25
C TRP A 210 -10.01 -19.88 -0.93
N LEU A 211 -8.76 -20.35 -0.78
CA LEU A 211 -8.44 -21.73 -0.39
C LEU A 211 -9.00 -22.09 0.99
N LEU A 212 -9.36 -21.09 1.81
CA LEU A 212 -10.04 -21.30 3.08
C LEU A 212 -11.30 -22.17 2.94
N PHE A 213 -12.09 -21.95 1.90
CA PHE A 213 -13.37 -22.63 1.71
C PHE A 213 -13.21 -24.10 1.30
N PRO A 214 -12.40 -24.48 0.30
CA PRO A 214 -12.14 -25.88 0.01
C PRO A 214 -11.36 -26.60 1.11
N ALA A 215 -10.43 -25.93 1.81
CA ALA A 215 -9.74 -26.51 2.96
C ALA A 215 -10.71 -26.85 4.10
N PHE A 216 -11.65 -25.94 4.37
CA PHE A 216 -12.67 -26.21 5.38
C PHE A 216 -13.68 -27.30 4.92
N LEU A 217 -14.02 -27.36 3.63
CA LEU A 217 -14.81 -28.48 3.10
C LEU A 217 -14.10 -29.82 3.27
N LEU A 218 -12.78 -29.87 3.05
CA LEU A 218 -11.99 -31.08 3.31
C LEU A 218 -12.04 -31.48 4.79
N TYR A 219 -11.87 -30.52 5.70
CA TYR A 219 -12.07 -30.77 7.13
C TYR A 219 -13.47 -31.32 7.43
N LEU A 220 -14.52 -30.74 6.87
CA LEU A 220 -15.89 -31.22 7.06
C LEU A 220 -16.09 -32.63 6.48
N ALA A 221 -15.49 -32.95 5.35
CA ALA A 221 -15.56 -34.27 4.73
C ALA A 221 -14.94 -35.36 5.62
N LEU A 222 -13.83 -35.04 6.28
CA LEU A 222 -13.11 -35.95 7.15
C LEU A 222 -13.78 -36.13 8.51
N PHE A 223 -14.25 -35.05 9.11
CA PHE A 223 -14.69 -35.06 10.54
C PHE A 223 -16.17 -34.78 10.73
N HIS A 224 -16.89 -34.20 9.75
CA HIS A 224 -18.30 -33.77 9.88
C HIS A 224 -19.11 -34.05 8.61
N ARG A 225 -19.18 -35.30 8.19
CA ARG A 225 -19.79 -35.73 6.92
C ARG A 225 -21.21 -35.21 6.67
N ALA A 226 -22.03 -35.06 7.71
CA ALA A 226 -23.37 -34.50 7.56
C ALA A 226 -23.35 -33.03 7.12
N SER A 227 -22.46 -32.21 7.70
CA SER A 227 -22.22 -30.80 7.32
C SER A 227 -21.58 -30.70 5.95
N PHE A 228 -20.63 -31.60 5.62
CA PHE A 228 -20.03 -31.66 4.29
C PHE A 228 -21.08 -31.88 3.19
N ARG A 229 -21.96 -32.88 3.35
CA ARG A 229 -23.02 -33.18 2.36
C ARG A 229 -23.93 -31.99 2.05
N ARG A 230 -24.06 -31.07 2.99
CA ARG A 230 -24.88 -29.86 2.85
C ARG A 230 -24.11 -28.71 2.22
N ALA A 231 -22.85 -28.55 2.62
CA ALA A 231 -22.02 -27.38 2.25
C ALA A 231 -21.36 -27.51 0.88
N TRP A 232 -21.01 -28.71 0.40
CA TRP A 232 -20.14 -28.86 -0.78
C TRP A 232 -20.76 -28.29 -2.07
N ARG A 233 -22.06 -28.56 -2.35
CA ARG A 233 -22.72 -28.06 -3.57
C ARG A 233 -22.81 -26.54 -3.62
N PRO A 234 -23.33 -25.84 -2.60
CA PRO A 234 -23.39 -24.37 -2.64
C PRO A 234 -21.98 -23.75 -2.64
N THR A 235 -20.99 -24.34 -1.94
CA THR A 235 -19.62 -23.84 -1.99
C THR A 235 -19.01 -23.97 -3.38
N LEU A 236 -19.18 -25.14 -4.02
CA LEU A 236 -18.66 -25.35 -5.37
C LEU A 236 -19.34 -24.40 -6.37
N ALA A 237 -20.67 -24.27 -6.30
CA ALA A 237 -21.40 -23.35 -7.17
C ALA A 237 -20.97 -21.89 -6.98
N GLY A 238 -20.80 -21.46 -5.73
CA GLY A 238 -20.31 -20.13 -5.43
C GLY A 238 -18.88 -19.87 -5.90
N LEU A 239 -17.97 -20.84 -5.72
CA LEU A 239 -16.58 -20.71 -6.21
C LEU A 239 -16.49 -20.73 -7.74
N LEU A 240 -17.30 -21.55 -8.43
CA LEU A 240 -17.37 -21.54 -9.90
C LEU A 240 -17.89 -20.20 -10.42
N LEU A 241 -18.95 -19.67 -9.80
CA LEU A 241 -19.47 -18.35 -10.14
C LEU A 241 -18.44 -17.25 -9.87
N ALA A 242 -17.73 -17.30 -8.74
CA ALA A 242 -16.63 -16.38 -8.44
C ALA A 242 -15.53 -16.45 -9.51
N GLY A 243 -15.13 -17.66 -9.92
CA GLY A 243 -14.19 -17.89 -11.01
C GLY A 243 -14.64 -17.27 -12.32
N LEU A 244 -15.93 -17.41 -12.66
CA LEU A 244 -16.50 -16.78 -13.85
C LEU A 244 -16.45 -15.24 -13.79
N LEU A 245 -16.78 -14.66 -12.63
CA LEU A 245 -16.75 -13.21 -12.43
C LEU A 245 -15.33 -12.62 -12.53
N VAL A 246 -14.30 -13.38 -12.14
CA VAL A 246 -12.90 -12.95 -12.18
C VAL A 246 -12.23 -13.28 -13.52
N ALA A 247 -12.80 -14.18 -14.31
CA ALA A 247 -12.24 -14.64 -15.58
C ALA A 247 -11.81 -13.50 -16.53
N PRO A 248 -12.56 -12.41 -16.73
CA PRO A 248 -12.15 -11.33 -17.62
C PRO A 248 -10.79 -10.73 -17.24
N MET A 249 -10.56 -10.47 -15.95
CA MET A 249 -9.29 -9.94 -15.46
C MET A 249 -8.14 -10.93 -15.68
N PHE A 250 -8.34 -12.22 -15.40
CA PHE A 250 -7.28 -13.22 -15.60
C PHE A 250 -7.00 -13.49 -17.08
N LEU A 251 -8.00 -13.42 -17.95
CA LEU A 251 -7.80 -13.50 -19.41
C LEU A 251 -7.00 -12.30 -19.91
N TYR A 252 -7.31 -11.09 -19.42
CA TYR A 252 -6.53 -9.90 -19.71
C TYR A 252 -5.07 -10.06 -19.27
N LEU A 253 -4.81 -10.50 -18.02
CA LEU A 253 -3.46 -10.72 -17.50
C LEU A 253 -2.69 -11.82 -18.24
N ARG A 254 -3.39 -12.81 -18.79
CA ARG A 254 -2.76 -13.84 -19.63
C ARG A 254 -2.33 -13.27 -20.99
N ALA A 255 -3.11 -12.33 -21.53
CA ALA A 255 -2.76 -11.64 -22.78
C ALA A 255 -1.67 -10.57 -22.58
N HIS A 256 -1.50 -10.07 -21.34
CA HIS A 256 -0.55 -9.01 -20.96
C HIS A 256 0.34 -9.45 -19.80
N PRO A 257 1.24 -10.44 -20.00
CA PRO A 257 2.10 -10.96 -18.91
C PRO A 257 3.05 -9.90 -18.34
N GLU A 258 3.43 -8.90 -19.12
CA GLU A 258 4.25 -7.75 -18.74
C GLU A 258 3.64 -6.93 -17.59
N MET A 259 2.33 -6.97 -17.41
CA MET A 259 1.61 -6.28 -16.33
C MET A 259 1.82 -6.96 -14.96
N GLN A 260 2.35 -8.19 -14.90
CA GLN A 260 2.48 -8.96 -13.66
C GLN A 260 3.91 -9.00 -13.10
N THR A 261 4.66 -7.93 -13.18
CA THR A 261 6.06 -7.85 -12.72
C THR A 261 6.25 -8.23 -11.26
N ARG A 262 5.26 -7.92 -10.40
CA ARG A 262 5.30 -8.26 -8.98
C ARG A 262 5.38 -9.77 -8.70
N LEU A 263 4.79 -10.62 -9.54
CA LEU A 263 4.90 -12.08 -9.39
C LEU A 263 6.34 -12.57 -9.58
N GLY A 264 7.06 -12.02 -10.57
CA GLY A 264 8.47 -12.34 -10.79
C GLY A 264 9.36 -11.95 -9.61
N MET A 265 9.12 -10.78 -9.01
CA MET A 265 9.86 -10.28 -7.85
C MET A 265 9.66 -11.13 -6.58
N LEU A 266 8.50 -11.79 -6.43
CA LEU A 266 8.14 -12.54 -5.23
C LEU A 266 8.42 -14.06 -5.37
N GLY A 267 8.84 -14.52 -6.55
CA GLY A 267 8.97 -15.94 -6.87
C GLY A 267 10.19 -16.66 -6.27
N GLY A 268 11.19 -15.93 -5.72
CA GLY A 268 12.45 -16.52 -5.29
C GLY A 268 12.30 -17.67 -4.28
N SER A 269 11.58 -17.44 -3.17
CA SER A 269 11.36 -18.50 -2.17
C SER A 269 10.55 -19.69 -2.70
N LEU A 270 9.64 -19.46 -3.65
CA LEU A 270 8.88 -20.52 -4.27
C LEU A 270 9.76 -21.39 -5.21
N GLN A 271 10.68 -20.74 -5.94
CA GLN A 271 11.66 -21.45 -6.78
C GLN A 271 12.57 -22.32 -5.94
N GLU A 272 13.04 -21.85 -4.78
CA GLU A 272 13.83 -22.62 -3.82
C GLU A 272 13.06 -23.86 -3.30
N ILE A 273 11.77 -23.69 -2.94
CA ILE A 273 10.91 -24.80 -2.53
C ILE A 273 10.78 -25.84 -3.65
N VAL A 274 10.57 -25.42 -4.89
CA VAL A 274 10.46 -26.30 -6.05
C VAL A 274 11.79 -27.00 -6.33
N ALA A 275 12.92 -26.35 -6.07
CA ALA A 275 14.26 -26.94 -6.13
C ALA A 275 14.59 -27.89 -4.96
N GLY A 276 13.66 -28.08 -4.02
CA GLY A 276 13.81 -28.98 -2.85
C GLY A 276 14.46 -28.32 -1.62
N ASN A 277 14.79 -27.04 -1.67
CA ASN A 277 15.32 -26.29 -0.53
C ASN A 277 14.20 -25.68 0.30
N LEU A 278 13.84 -26.32 1.43
CA LEU A 278 12.79 -25.86 2.34
C LEU A 278 13.27 -24.87 3.40
N ALA A 279 14.59 -24.66 3.54
CA ALA A 279 15.14 -23.81 4.61
C ALA A 279 14.63 -22.35 4.57
N PRO A 280 14.56 -21.66 3.41
CA PRO A 280 13.97 -20.32 3.35
C PRO A 280 12.49 -20.29 3.75
N ALA A 281 11.71 -21.31 3.34
CA ALA A 281 10.29 -21.39 3.69
C ALA A 281 10.06 -21.60 5.20
N LEU A 282 10.89 -22.43 5.83
CA LEU A 282 10.82 -22.64 7.29
C LEU A 282 11.25 -21.39 8.05
N GLY A 283 12.29 -20.67 7.57
CA GLY A 283 12.69 -19.36 8.10
C GLY A 283 11.55 -18.35 8.00
N ASN A 284 10.95 -18.21 6.82
CA ASN A 284 9.81 -17.33 6.58
C ASN A 284 8.61 -17.68 7.48
N ALA A 285 8.33 -18.96 7.68
CA ALA A 285 7.24 -19.42 8.55
C ALA A 285 7.48 -19.03 9.99
N ARG A 286 8.69 -19.24 10.52
CA ARG A 286 9.07 -18.80 11.86
C ARG A 286 8.89 -17.30 12.01
N ASP A 287 9.42 -16.51 11.09
CA ASP A 287 9.41 -15.06 11.16
C ASP A 287 7.99 -14.49 11.00
N ALA A 288 7.18 -15.08 10.12
CA ALA A 288 5.77 -14.71 9.96
C ALA A 288 4.93 -14.98 11.21
N LEU A 289 5.20 -16.07 11.94
CA LEU A 289 4.51 -16.38 13.21
C LEU A 289 5.00 -15.50 14.35
N LEU A 290 6.31 -15.30 14.47
CA LEU A 290 6.89 -14.43 15.51
C LEU A 290 6.50 -12.97 15.33
N ALA A 291 6.27 -12.51 14.09
CA ALA A 291 5.82 -11.15 13.80
C ALA A 291 4.50 -10.77 14.50
N PHE A 292 3.67 -11.73 14.88
CA PHE A 292 2.44 -11.46 15.62
C PHE A 292 2.69 -11.18 17.11
N VAL A 293 3.69 -11.80 17.72
CA VAL A 293 3.79 -11.89 19.18
C VAL A 293 5.14 -11.47 19.75
N TRP A 294 6.24 -11.53 18.97
CA TRP A 294 7.58 -11.36 19.50
C TRP A 294 8.15 -9.98 19.19
N PRO A 295 8.57 -9.18 20.21
CA PRO A 295 9.23 -7.89 20.01
C PRO A 295 10.49 -8.03 19.14
N GLY A 296 10.68 -7.14 18.19
CA GLY A 296 11.79 -7.16 17.24
C GLY A 296 11.53 -7.99 15.97
N SER A 297 10.55 -8.90 15.98
CA SER A 297 10.21 -9.76 14.84
C SER A 297 9.07 -9.20 13.97
N GLY A 298 8.47 -8.07 14.34
CA GLY A 298 7.43 -7.42 13.55
C GLY A 298 7.93 -6.92 12.20
N ASP A 299 6.99 -6.43 11.41
CA ASP A 299 7.28 -5.87 10.09
C ASP A 299 8.35 -4.76 10.19
N GLN A 300 9.39 -4.87 9.37
CA GLN A 300 10.48 -3.90 9.31
C GLN A 300 10.19 -2.74 8.35
N PHE A 301 9.09 -2.81 7.62
CA PHE A 301 8.77 -1.80 6.62
C PHE A 301 8.18 -0.55 7.27
N LEU A 302 9.00 0.49 7.35
CA LEU A 302 8.72 1.73 8.08
C LEU A 302 7.41 2.41 7.65
N ALA A 303 7.09 2.37 6.36
CA ALA A 303 5.88 3.03 5.85
C ALA A 303 4.58 2.42 6.39
N TYR A 304 4.59 1.18 6.91
CA TYR A 304 3.38 0.49 7.36
C TYR A 304 3.42 0.08 8.84
N ASN A 305 4.58 0.16 9.48
CA ASN A 305 4.77 -0.26 10.86
C ASN A 305 5.91 0.53 11.53
N ILE A 306 5.95 0.53 12.84
CA ILE A 306 7.19 0.81 13.57
C ILE A 306 8.10 -0.41 13.37
N PRO A 307 9.32 -0.26 12.81
CA PRO A 307 10.20 -1.39 12.54
C PRO A 307 10.37 -2.32 13.74
N GLY A 308 10.10 -3.61 13.51
CA GLY A 308 10.17 -4.64 14.55
C GLY A 308 9.03 -4.68 15.56
N ARG A 309 8.06 -3.76 15.52
CA ARG A 309 6.89 -3.78 16.39
C ARG A 309 6.00 -4.97 16.01
N PRO A 310 5.70 -5.91 16.95
CA PRO A 310 4.81 -7.02 16.66
C PRO A 310 3.37 -6.53 16.42
N VAL A 311 2.60 -7.32 15.70
CA VAL A 311 1.18 -7.02 15.40
C VAL A 311 0.38 -6.80 16.67
N LEU A 312 0.58 -7.65 17.68
CA LEU A 312 -0.09 -7.59 18.98
C LEU A 312 0.84 -7.01 20.04
N ASP A 313 0.30 -6.19 20.93
CA ASP A 313 1.00 -5.85 22.17
C ASP A 313 1.16 -7.11 23.04
N ILE A 314 2.06 -7.04 24.04
CA ILE A 314 2.45 -8.21 24.85
C ILE A 314 1.28 -8.88 25.57
N VAL A 315 0.27 -8.10 25.99
CA VAL A 315 -0.90 -8.63 26.70
C VAL A 315 -1.83 -9.33 25.69
N SER A 316 -2.12 -8.69 24.58
CA SER A 316 -2.89 -9.29 23.47
C SER A 316 -2.20 -10.52 22.90
N ALA A 317 -0.86 -10.52 22.80
CA ALA A 317 -0.06 -11.66 22.35
C ALA A 317 -0.22 -12.87 23.27
N ALA A 318 -0.21 -12.66 24.59
CA ALA A 318 -0.47 -13.74 25.56
C ALA A 318 -1.87 -14.37 25.36
N PHE A 319 -2.91 -13.54 25.20
CA PHE A 319 -4.27 -14.06 24.92
C PHE A 319 -4.37 -14.70 23.53
N PHE A 320 -3.63 -14.25 22.54
CA PHE A 320 -3.56 -14.90 21.23
C PHE A 320 -3.01 -16.33 21.33
N VAL A 321 -1.89 -16.51 22.05
CA VAL A 321 -1.30 -17.84 22.27
C VAL A 321 -2.25 -18.76 23.03
N ILE A 322 -2.91 -18.27 24.07
CA ILE A 322 -3.95 -19.02 24.80
C ILE A 322 -5.11 -19.37 23.86
N GLY A 323 -5.55 -18.43 23.04
CA GLY A 323 -6.64 -18.63 22.07
C GLY A 323 -6.28 -19.67 21.02
N LEU A 324 -5.06 -19.66 20.49
CA LEU A 324 -4.58 -20.71 19.59
C LEU A 324 -4.59 -22.07 20.27
N ALA A 325 -4.08 -22.17 21.51
CA ALA A 325 -4.09 -23.41 22.27
C ALA A 325 -5.52 -23.92 22.50
N VAL A 326 -6.49 -23.04 22.83
CA VAL A 326 -7.91 -23.39 22.98
C VAL A 326 -8.51 -23.84 21.65
N CYS A 327 -8.25 -23.16 20.55
CA CYS A 327 -8.74 -23.56 19.23
C CYS A 327 -8.15 -24.90 18.79
N LEU A 328 -6.86 -25.14 19.02
CA LEU A 328 -6.19 -26.42 18.78
C LEU A 328 -6.77 -27.53 19.65
N TRP A 329 -6.94 -27.30 20.94
CA TRP A 329 -7.54 -28.32 21.84
C TRP A 329 -8.97 -28.67 21.44
N ARG A 330 -9.72 -27.64 20.93
CA ARG A 330 -11.13 -27.82 20.52
C ARG A 330 -11.27 -27.91 18.98
N TRP A 331 -10.25 -28.30 18.26
CA TRP A 331 -10.22 -28.31 16.79
C TRP A 331 -11.32 -29.14 16.14
N ARG A 332 -11.86 -30.14 16.86
CA ARG A 332 -13.03 -30.91 16.41
C ARG A 332 -14.33 -30.11 16.36
N ARG A 333 -14.39 -28.92 16.95
CA ARG A 333 -15.53 -28.01 16.78
C ARG A 333 -15.32 -27.22 15.47
N PRO A 334 -16.29 -27.26 14.52
CA PRO A 334 -16.11 -26.65 13.20
C PRO A 334 -15.69 -25.19 13.25
N VAL A 335 -16.22 -24.39 14.17
CA VAL A 335 -15.87 -22.97 14.28
C VAL A 335 -14.40 -22.76 14.68
N ASN A 336 -13.85 -23.61 15.57
CA ASN A 336 -12.46 -23.49 16.01
C ASN A 336 -11.49 -23.94 14.90
N ALA A 337 -11.82 -25.05 14.21
CA ALA A 337 -11.06 -25.48 13.02
C ALA A 337 -11.07 -24.42 11.93
N PHE A 338 -12.21 -23.77 11.71
CA PHE A 338 -12.34 -22.69 10.75
C PHE A 338 -11.47 -21.50 11.10
N LEU A 339 -11.41 -21.06 12.36
CA LEU A 339 -10.54 -19.97 12.81
C LEU A 339 -9.06 -20.29 12.60
N LEU A 340 -8.64 -21.53 12.92
CA LEU A 340 -7.27 -21.98 12.68
C LEU A 340 -6.92 -21.96 11.19
N LEU A 341 -7.81 -22.50 10.34
CA LEU A 341 -7.62 -22.48 8.90
C LEU A 341 -7.61 -21.06 8.36
N TRP A 342 -8.50 -20.18 8.84
CA TRP A 342 -8.53 -18.78 8.40
C TRP A 342 -7.25 -18.06 8.75
N PHE A 343 -6.74 -18.22 9.97
CA PHE A 343 -5.44 -17.66 10.36
C PHE A 343 -4.31 -18.21 9.48
N LEU A 344 -4.19 -19.54 9.37
CA LEU A 344 -3.09 -20.18 8.64
C LEU A 344 -3.09 -19.82 7.14
N ILE A 345 -4.26 -19.87 6.49
CA ILE A 345 -4.36 -19.54 5.06
C ILE A 345 -4.16 -18.04 4.84
N GLY A 346 -4.65 -17.21 5.76
CA GLY A 346 -4.47 -15.76 5.68
C GLY A 346 -3.03 -15.28 5.79
N ILE A 347 -2.12 -16.09 6.36
CA ILE A 347 -0.68 -15.77 6.46
C ILE A 347 0.18 -16.46 5.39
N ILE A 348 -0.38 -17.33 4.54
CA ILE A 348 0.36 -18.00 3.45
C ILE A 348 1.20 -17.03 2.62
N PRO A 349 0.71 -15.82 2.25
CA PRO A 349 1.52 -14.89 1.49
C PRO A 349 2.88 -14.59 2.13
N SER A 350 2.93 -14.38 3.45
CA SER A 350 4.20 -14.14 4.17
C SER A 350 5.06 -15.38 4.30
N LEU A 351 4.46 -16.58 4.36
CA LEU A 351 5.20 -17.84 4.37
C LEU A 351 6.00 -18.04 3.07
N ILE A 352 5.46 -17.57 1.95
CA ILE A 352 6.06 -17.72 0.62
C ILE A 352 7.06 -16.59 0.33
N THR A 353 6.75 -15.35 0.71
CA THR A 353 7.46 -14.16 0.23
C THR A 353 8.39 -13.52 1.26
N GLY A 354 8.50 -14.11 2.44
CA GLY A 354 9.36 -13.62 3.53
C GLY A 354 8.72 -12.57 4.44
N PRO A 355 9.48 -12.09 5.44
CA PRO A 355 8.95 -11.29 6.54
C PRO A 355 8.66 -9.82 6.18
N THR A 356 9.19 -9.30 5.08
CA THR A 356 8.99 -7.90 4.69
C THR A 356 7.53 -7.63 4.35
N ALA A 357 6.99 -6.53 4.85
CA ALA A 357 5.60 -6.10 4.66
C ALA A 357 4.55 -7.14 5.12
N ASN A 358 4.84 -7.85 6.20
CA ASN A 358 3.92 -8.84 6.79
C ASN A 358 2.56 -8.24 7.15
N THR A 359 2.54 -7.01 7.66
CA THR A 359 1.30 -6.31 8.06
C THR A 359 0.35 -6.14 6.87
N THR A 360 0.85 -5.87 5.68
CA THR A 360 0.04 -5.75 4.45
C THR A 360 -0.28 -7.10 3.81
N ARG A 361 0.67 -8.04 3.81
CA ARG A 361 0.48 -9.36 3.18
C ARG A 361 -0.50 -10.26 3.94
N ASN A 362 -0.58 -10.11 5.27
CA ASN A 362 -1.41 -10.93 6.15
C ASN A 362 -2.81 -10.36 6.42
N MET A 363 -3.25 -9.33 5.69
CA MET A 363 -4.53 -8.64 5.92
C MET A 363 -5.75 -9.57 5.87
N ALA A 364 -5.70 -10.66 5.09
CA ALA A 364 -6.76 -11.66 5.07
C ALA A 364 -6.96 -12.37 6.42
N ALA A 365 -5.93 -12.45 7.27
CA ALA A 365 -5.99 -13.07 8.60
C ALA A 365 -6.46 -12.11 9.70
N LEU A 366 -6.52 -10.79 9.43
CA LEU A 366 -6.76 -9.76 10.46
C LEU A 366 -7.96 -10.08 11.37
N PRO A 367 -9.17 -10.36 10.88
CA PRO A 367 -10.30 -10.66 11.77
C PRO A 367 -10.08 -11.93 12.59
N ALA A 368 -9.48 -12.99 12.01
CA ALA A 368 -9.22 -14.25 12.71
C ALA A 368 -8.24 -14.04 13.87
N VAL A 369 -7.22 -13.18 13.73
CA VAL A 369 -6.25 -12.86 14.79
C VAL A 369 -6.97 -12.31 16.02
N TYR A 370 -7.80 -11.28 15.85
CA TYR A 370 -8.52 -10.66 16.98
C TYR A 370 -9.63 -11.54 17.55
N LEU A 371 -10.24 -12.39 16.73
CA LEU A 371 -11.18 -13.44 17.21
C LEU A 371 -10.45 -14.45 18.10
N ILE A 372 -9.24 -14.87 17.72
CA ILE A 372 -8.44 -15.81 18.52
C ILE A 372 -7.99 -15.15 19.84
N VAL A 373 -7.59 -13.89 19.84
CA VAL A 373 -7.30 -13.13 21.09
C VAL A 373 -8.51 -13.14 22.01
N ALA A 374 -9.70 -12.81 21.49
CA ALA A 374 -10.92 -12.78 22.27
C ALA A 374 -11.34 -14.16 22.78
N VAL A 375 -11.15 -15.23 22.00
CA VAL A 375 -11.38 -16.62 22.45
C VAL A 375 -10.45 -16.96 23.61
N GLY A 376 -9.17 -16.58 23.56
CA GLY A 376 -8.20 -16.82 24.63
C GLY A 376 -8.59 -16.10 25.92
N PHE A 377 -8.94 -14.81 25.81
CA PHE A 377 -9.41 -14.02 26.94
C PHE A 377 -10.65 -14.65 27.60
N VAL A 378 -11.71 -14.90 26.82
CA VAL A 378 -12.96 -15.44 27.33
C VAL A 378 -12.77 -16.83 27.94
N ALA A 379 -11.93 -17.69 27.35
CA ALA A 379 -11.64 -19.02 27.88
C ALA A 379 -10.97 -18.98 29.26
N LEU A 380 -10.17 -17.97 29.56
CA LEU A 380 -9.50 -17.82 30.84
C LEU A 380 -10.46 -17.29 31.92
N PHE A 381 -11.24 -16.25 31.62
CA PHE A 381 -12.06 -15.54 32.59
C PHE A 381 -13.46 -16.15 32.79
N GLU A 382 -14.07 -16.84 31.81
CA GLU A 382 -15.35 -17.53 32.01
C GLU A 382 -15.27 -18.78 32.90
N LYS A 383 -14.13 -19.46 32.96
CA LYS A 383 -13.93 -20.61 33.85
C LYS A 383 -13.99 -20.24 35.34
N GLY A 384 -13.53 -19.05 35.71
CA GLY A 384 -13.61 -18.54 37.07
C GLY A 384 -15.05 -18.32 37.58
N GLY A 385 -15.93 -17.80 36.69
CA GLY A 385 -17.32 -17.49 37.05
C GLY A 385 -18.25 -18.70 37.18
N LYS A 386 -17.97 -19.83 36.53
CA LYS A 386 -18.79 -21.05 36.66
C LYS A 386 -18.54 -21.79 37.97
N GLY A 387 -17.30 -21.78 38.45
CA GLY A 387 -16.95 -22.40 39.75
C GLY A 387 -17.60 -21.70 40.94
N GLU A 388 -17.72 -20.38 40.91
CA GLU A 388 -18.41 -19.61 41.97
C GLU A 388 -19.95 -19.75 41.92
N ARG A 389 -20.53 -19.81 40.70
CA ARG A 389 -21.99 -20.06 40.55
C ARG A 389 -22.41 -21.46 40.97
N GLU A 390 -21.58 -22.47 40.77
CA GLU A 390 -21.88 -23.84 41.25
C GLU A 390 -21.68 -23.99 42.77
N LYS A 391 -20.66 -23.29 43.35
CA LYS A 391 -20.49 -23.27 44.82
C LYS A 391 -21.61 -22.51 45.52
N GLY A 392 -22.08 -21.39 44.97
CA GLY A 392 -23.21 -20.62 45.48
C GLY A 392 -24.55 -21.36 45.40
N ARG A 393 -24.73 -22.26 44.41
CA ARG A 393 -25.97 -23.04 44.21
C ARG A 393 -26.06 -24.29 45.09
N LYS A 394 -24.92 -24.80 45.55
CA LYS A 394 -24.91 -25.97 46.50
C LYS A 394 -25.08 -25.56 47.96
N GLY A 395 -25.08 -24.26 48.29
CA GLY A 395 -25.20 -23.75 49.67
C GLY A 395 -26.53 -23.06 50.02
N ALA A 396 -27.42 -22.85 49.05
CA ALA A 396 -28.70 -22.14 49.30
C ALA A 396 -29.87 -23.11 49.30
N GLY A 397 -30.29 -23.50 50.48
CA GLY A 397 -31.57 -24.15 50.71
C GLY A 397 -32.72 -23.25 50.26
N GLU A 398 -33.73 -23.86 49.65
CA GLU A 398 -34.91 -23.20 49.07
C GLU A 398 -35.65 -22.31 50.07
N ARG A 399 -35.64 -21.00 49.85
CA ARG A 399 -36.69 -20.07 50.26
C ARG A 399 -36.98 -19.09 49.13
N PRO A 400 -38.24 -18.90 48.73
CA PRO A 400 -38.57 -17.94 47.69
C PRO A 400 -38.53 -16.50 48.24
N PHE A 401 -37.53 -15.71 47.85
CA PHE A 401 -37.52 -14.26 48.06
C PHE A 401 -38.15 -13.55 46.89
N PRO A 402 -38.89 -12.43 47.10
CA PRO A 402 -39.45 -11.65 46.04
C PRO A 402 -38.32 -10.97 45.21
N PRO A 403 -38.53 -10.68 43.89
CA PRO A 403 -37.53 -10.04 43.07
C PRO A 403 -37.29 -8.61 43.54
N SER A 404 -36.07 -8.34 44.02
CA SER A 404 -35.63 -6.98 44.31
C SER A 404 -35.45 -6.20 43.00
N PRO A 405 -35.87 -4.93 42.93
CA PRO A 405 -35.63 -4.09 41.78
C PRO A 405 -34.17 -3.64 41.77
N LEU A 406 -33.49 -3.81 40.62
CA LEU A 406 -32.15 -3.43 40.25
C LEU A 406 -31.01 -4.34 40.78
N PRO A 407 -30.22 -4.94 39.88
CA PRO A 407 -28.99 -5.59 40.31
C PRO A 407 -27.98 -4.50 40.72
N PRO A 408 -27.25 -4.73 41.83
CA PRO A 408 -26.15 -3.85 42.20
C PRO A 408 -25.11 -3.82 41.07
N PHE A 409 -24.48 -2.65 40.85
CA PHE A 409 -23.34 -2.41 39.96
C PHE A 409 -22.12 -3.23 40.40
N SER A 410 -22.18 -4.54 40.41
CA SER A 410 -21.02 -5.39 40.44
C SER A 410 -20.58 -5.60 38.96
N LEU A 411 -19.71 -4.72 38.47
CA LEU A 411 -18.91 -5.01 37.27
C LEU A 411 -18.34 -6.42 37.48
N SER A 412 -18.71 -7.41 36.68
CA SER A 412 -18.10 -8.72 36.78
C SER A 412 -16.60 -8.59 36.57
N ILE A 413 -15.76 -9.32 37.27
CA ILE A 413 -14.29 -9.32 37.12
C ILE A 413 -13.92 -9.45 35.64
N THR A 414 -14.67 -10.22 34.88
CA THR A 414 -14.49 -10.36 33.41
C THR A 414 -14.73 -9.06 32.66
N ALA A 415 -15.74 -8.26 33.01
CA ALA A 415 -16.00 -6.97 32.37
C ALA A 415 -14.92 -5.94 32.72
N LEU A 416 -14.49 -5.92 34.00
CA LEU A 416 -13.38 -5.07 34.43
C LEU A 416 -12.08 -5.43 33.70
N ALA A 417 -11.72 -6.72 33.65
CA ALA A 417 -10.54 -7.20 32.94
C ALA A 417 -10.58 -6.86 31.43
N ALA A 418 -11.76 -6.99 30.79
CA ALA A 418 -11.93 -6.59 29.39
C ALA A 418 -11.76 -5.07 29.20
N THR A 419 -12.31 -4.25 30.09
CA THR A 419 -12.15 -2.79 30.05
C THR A 419 -10.68 -2.38 30.21
N VAL A 420 -9.96 -3.01 31.15
CA VAL A 420 -8.51 -2.77 31.37
C VAL A 420 -7.72 -3.18 30.12
N LEU A 421 -8.01 -4.35 29.55
CA LEU A 421 -7.36 -4.79 28.30
C LEU A 421 -7.59 -3.80 27.16
N ILE A 422 -8.85 -3.41 26.92
CA ILE A 422 -9.19 -2.48 25.83
C ILE A 422 -8.52 -1.12 26.08
N GLY A 423 -8.53 -0.61 27.30
CA GLY A 423 -7.88 0.65 27.67
C GLY A 423 -6.37 0.59 27.46
N TRP A 424 -5.72 -0.50 27.83
CA TRP A 424 -4.29 -0.74 27.60
C TRP A 424 -3.98 -0.76 26.10
N VAL A 425 -4.70 -1.55 25.31
CA VAL A 425 -4.50 -1.66 23.85
C VAL A 425 -4.74 -0.31 23.17
N ALA A 426 -5.78 0.42 23.57
CA ALA A 426 -6.09 1.74 23.04
C ALA A 426 -4.96 2.74 23.33
N PHE A 427 -4.47 2.77 24.58
CA PHE A 427 -3.38 3.66 24.98
C PHE A 427 -2.08 3.36 24.21
N VAL A 428 -1.66 2.09 24.17
CA VAL A 428 -0.42 1.70 23.48
C VAL A 428 -0.53 1.97 21.99
N SER A 429 -1.68 1.62 21.37
CA SER A 429 -1.88 1.82 19.93
C SER A 429 -1.94 3.29 19.54
N ALA A 430 -2.64 4.12 20.33
CA ALA A 430 -2.74 5.57 20.07
C ALA A 430 -1.37 6.25 20.23
N ARG A 431 -0.63 5.94 21.31
CA ARG A 431 0.73 6.44 21.51
C ARG A 431 1.65 6.04 20.36
N ASP A 432 1.63 4.74 20.01
CA ASP A 432 2.53 4.20 18.98
C ASP A 432 2.19 4.75 17.59
N TYR A 433 0.90 4.86 17.22
CA TYR A 433 0.49 5.32 15.90
C TYR A 433 0.56 6.84 15.75
N PHE A 434 -0.09 7.60 16.66
CA PHE A 434 -0.24 9.05 16.49
C PHE A 434 0.98 9.85 16.96
N ILE A 435 1.80 9.30 17.87
CA ILE A 435 2.94 10.01 18.44
C ILE A 435 4.25 9.43 17.93
N ARG A 436 4.54 8.14 18.24
CA ARG A 436 5.86 7.57 17.95
C ARG A 436 6.12 7.40 16.46
N TRP A 437 5.14 6.83 15.74
CA TRP A 437 5.25 6.57 14.31
C TRP A 437 4.87 7.81 13.51
N GLY A 438 3.68 8.34 13.69
CA GLY A 438 3.13 9.42 12.86
C GLY A 438 3.86 10.75 12.94
N GLN A 439 4.76 10.92 13.91
CA GLN A 439 5.55 12.16 14.07
C GLN A 439 7.06 11.93 13.91
N SER A 440 7.52 10.71 13.62
CA SER A 440 8.94 10.45 13.45
C SER A 440 9.48 11.06 12.16
N ALA A 441 10.75 11.49 12.18
CA ALA A 441 11.44 12.08 11.04
C ALA A 441 11.53 11.11 9.87
N GLU A 442 11.77 9.83 10.16
CA GLU A 442 11.89 8.78 9.16
C GLU A 442 10.56 8.52 8.43
N VAL A 443 9.43 8.55 9.17
CA VAL A 443 8.09 8.41 8.57
C VAL A 443 7.76 9.63 7.73
N ARG A 444 8.09 10.84 8.20
CA ARG A 444 7.92 12.08 7.43
C ARG A 444 8.71 12.02 6.13
N GLY A 445 9.95 11.49 6.15
CA GLY A 445 10.72 11.23 4.93
C GLY A 445 10.07 10.20 4.01
N ALA A 446 9.66 9.04 4.54
CA ALA A 446 9.00 7.98 3.77
C ALA A 446 7.66 8.41 3.13
N TYR A 447 6.98 9.40 3.72
CA TYR A 447 5.74 9.99 3.23
C TYR A 447 5.95 11.31 2.46
N GLN A 448 7.16 11.61 2.04
CA GLN A 448 7.53 12.76 1.21
C GLN A 448 7.01 14.10 1.76
N HIS A 449 7.11 14.29 3.07
CA HIS A 449 6.54 15.46 3.75
C HIS A 449 7.12 16.77 3.25
N THR A 450 8.44 16.83 2.98
CA THR A 450 9.12 18.03 2.48
C THR A 450 8.58 18.45 1.12
N LEU A 451 8.34 17.48 0.22
CA LEU A 451 7.73 17.75 -1.10
C LEU A 451 6.32 18.34 -0.94
N ILE A 452 5.50 17.77 -0.04
CA ILE A 452 4.14 18.28 0.18
C ILE A 452 4.16 19.68 0.78
N ALA A 453 5.06 19.93 1.74
CA ALA A 453 5.23 21.27 2.28
C ALA A 453 5.67 22.29 1.20
N ALA A 454 6.57 21.89 0.29
CA ALA A 454 6.98 22.69 -0.84
C ALA A 454 5.83 22.98 -1.80
N ILE A 455 5.03 21.97 -2.14
CA ILE A 455 3.83 22.12 -2.98
C ILE A 455 2.83 23.10 -2.34
N ASP A 456 2.53 22.93 -1.04
CA ASP A 456 1.59 23.78 -0.32
C ASP A 456 2.11 25.22 -0.23
N HIS A 457 3.41 25.40 -0.02
CA HIS A 457 4.04 26.71 0.01
C HIS A 457 3.94 27.45 -1.34
N VAL A 458 4.31 26.79 -2.44
CA VAL A 458 4.20 27.36 -3.79
C VAL A 458 2.77 27.74 -4.11
N ARG A 459 1.80 26.90 -3.81
CA ARG A 459 0.37 27.22 -4.02
C ARG A 459 -0.10 28.44 -3.23
N ALA A 460 0.45 28.66 -2.04
CA ALA A 460 0.05 29.76 -1.17
C ALA A 460 0.78 31.07 -1.50
N ALA A 461 2.08 31.01 -1.73
CA ALA A 461 2.95 32.18 -1.92
C ALA A 461 3.10 32.60 -3.39
N TYR A 462 3.00 31.63 -4.32
CA TYR A 462 3.21 31.85 -5.76
C TYR A 462 2.08 31.23 -6.62
N PRO A 463 0.82 31.63 -6.40
CA PRO A 463 -0.34 30.97 -7.05
C PRO A 463 -0.34 31.10 -8.59
N ASP A 464 0.33 32.11 -9.13
CA ASP A 464 0.39 32.41 -10.56
C ASP A 464 1.67 31.87 -11.24
N ALA A 465 2.55 31.16 -10.50
CA ALA A 465 3.78 30.62 -11.05
C ALA A 465 3.46 29.46 -12.01
N ASP A 466 3.84 29.59 -13.27
CA ASP A 466 3.72 28.58 -14.32
C ASP A 466 4.77 28.82 -15.41
N PRO A 467 5.72 27.90 -15.63
CA PRO A 467 5.86 26.60 -14.97
C PRO A 467 6.61 26.65 -13.63
N VAL A 468 6.44 25.56 -12.83
CA VAL A 468 7.24 25.32 -11.63
C VAL A 468 8.13 24.10 -11.85
N LEU A 469 9.40 24.20 -11.42
CA LEU A 469 10.35 23.10 -11.42
C LEU A 469 10.55 22.59 -10.00
N PHE A 470 10.39 21.27 -9.81
CA PHE A 470 10.70 20.59 -8.55
C PHE A 470 11.94 19.72 -8.69
N SER A 471 12.89 19.90 -7.77
CA SER A 471 14.02 18.99 -7.64
C SER A 471 13.71 17.89 -6.65
N THR A 472 14.04 16.65 -7.02
CA THR A 472 13.78 15.45 -6.22
C THR A 472 14.73 14.32 -6.59
N VAL A 473 14.95 13.38 -5.66
CA VAL A 473 15.68 12.13 -5.93
C VAL A 473 14.85 11.11 -6.73
N TYR A 474 13.52 11.34 -6.87
CA TYR A 474 12.58 10.44 -7.56
C TYR A 474 11.79 11.18 -8.66
N PRO A 475 12.45 11.71 -9.70
CA PRO A 475 11.78 12.50 -10.73
C PRO A 475 10.95 11.66 -11.72
N GLY A 476 10.81 10.36 -11.49
CA GLY A 476 10.07 9.45 -12.36
C GLY A 476 8.56 9.70 -12.37
N PRO A 477 7.85 9.23 -13.43
CA PRO A 477 6.45 9.54 -13.65
C PRO A 477 5.48 8.91 -12.63
N ALA A 478 5.90 7.85 -11.94
CA ALA A 478 5.09 7.13 -10.96
C ALA A 478 5.58 7.35 -9.51
N HIS A 479 6.34 8.41 -9.28
CA HIS A 479 6.90 8.77 -7.97
C HIS A 479 6.35 10.11 -7.48
N ASP A 480 7.20 11.10 -7.28
CA ASP A 480 6.85 12.39 -6.67
C ASP A 480 5.84 13.20 -7.49
N SER A 481 5.85 13.05 -8.81
CA SER A 481 4.81 13.62 -9.67
C SER A 481 3.40 13.06 -9.40
N SER A 482 3.29 11.81 -8.96
CA SER A 482 1.98 11.25 -8.55
C SER A 482 1.50 11.90 -7.25
N ILE A 483 2.42 12.24 -6.34
CA ILE A 483 2.09 12.97 -5.10
C ILE A 483 1.57 14.36 -5.45
N ALA A 484 2.27 15.09 -6.31
CA ALA A 484 1.86 16.42 -6.77
C ALA A 484 0.48 16.37 -7.47
N LEU A 485 0.26 15.40 -8.34
CA LEU A 485 -1.02 15.21 -9.03
C LEU A 485 -2.20 15.06 -8.04
N VAL A 486 -2.00 14.35 -6.93
CA VAL A 486 -3.05 14.10 -5.94
C VAL A 486 -3.20 15.27 -4.96
N THR A 487 -2.08 15.83 -4.48
CA THR A 487 -2.09 16.87 -3.44
C THR A 487 -2.42 18.25 -4.01
N ALA A 488 -1.97 18.54 -5.22
CA ALA A 488 -2.26 19.78 -5.94
C ALA A 488 -3.35 19.62 -7.01
N ALA A 489 -4.24 18.64 -6.86
CA ALA A 489 -5.34 18.45 -7.81
C ALA A 489 -6.16 19.74 -7.95
N GLY A 490 -6.35 20.21 -9.20
CA GLY A 490 -7.00 21.49 -9.49
C GLY A 490 -6.05 22.70 -9.55
N HIS A 491 -4.73 22.49 -9.44
CA HIS A 491 -3.70 23.50 -9.68
C HIS A 491 -2.78 23.01 -10.79
N PRO A 492 -3.12 23.23 -12.09
CA PRO A 492 -2.41 22.67 -13.24
C PRO A 492 -0.90 22.98 -13.28
N PRO A 493 -0.42 24.19 -12.91
CA PRO A 493 1.01 24.48 -12.87
C PRO A 493 1.86 23.49 -12.08
N ILE A 494 1.29 22.89 -11.03
CA ILE A 494 1.99 21.88 -10.20
C ILE A 494 1.58 20.45 -10.60
N SER A 495 0.28 20.20 -10.80
CA SER A 495 -0.21 18.85 -11.03
C SER A 495 0.02 18.33 -12.47
N GLU A 496 0.13 19.22 -13.47
CA GLU A 496 0.15 18.83 -14.87
C GLU A 496 1.36 19.33 -15.64
N THR A 497 1.81 20.59 -15.40
CA THR A 497 2.84 21.23 -16.19
C THR A 497 4.19 21.37 -15.50
N ALA A 498 4.29 21.01 -14.23
CA ALA A 498 5.54 21.03 -13.49
C ALA A 498 6.67 20.26 -14.19
N ARG A 499 7.90 20.76 -14.06
CA ARG A 499 9.11 20.06 -14.47
C ARG A 499 9.73 19.35 -13.27
N TRP A 500 10.27 18.18 -13.52
CA TRP A 500 10.85 17.32 -12.49
C TRP A 500 12.30 17.02 -12.81
N VAL A 501 13.20 17.27 -11.87
CA VAL A 501 14.64 17.07 -12.06
C VAL A 501 15.29 16.54 -10.79
N ASP A 502 16.49 16.00 -10.94
CA ASP A 502 17.46 15.92 -9.85
C ASP A 502 18.50 17.05 -10.06
N ALA A 503 18.38 18.15 -9.31
CA ALA A 503 19.20 19.35 -9.50
C ALA A 503 20.69 19.11 -9.25
N ARG A 504 21.07 17.99 -8.67
CA ARG A 504 22.48 17.59 -8.55
C ARG A 504 23.11 17.28 -9.90
N TYR A 505 22.30 17.03 -10.95
CA TYR A 505 22.79 16.60 -12.25
C TYR A 505 22.05 17.22 -13.43
N ALA A 506 20.86 17.77 -13.23
CA ALA A 506 20.09 18.38 -14.31
C ALA A 506 19.36 19.64 -13.87
N LEU A 507 19.18 20.57 -14.83
CA LEU A 507 18.28 21.70 -14.71
C LEU A 507 17.48 21.82 -16.01
N VAL A 508 16.20 22.14 -15.91
CA VAL A 508 15.34 22.46 -17.06
C VAL A 508 15.06 23.95 -17.04
N LEU A 509 15.23 24.58 -18.19
CA LEU A 509 14.97 26.00 -18.44
C LEU A 509 13.81 26.07 -19.43
N PRO A 510 12.55 26.20 -18.95
CA PRO A 510 11.42 26.48 -19.82
C PRO A 510 11.58 27.81 -20.56
N PRO A 511 10.82 28.05 -21.61
CA PRO A 511 10.91 29.35 -22.35
C PRO A 511 10.32 30.53 -21.56
N ASP A 512 9.55 30.29 -20.50
CA ASP A 512 8.91 31.30 -19.66
C ASP A 512 9.55 31.37 -18.27
N ASP A 513 9.31 32.48 -17.56
CA ASP A 513 9.79 32.73 -16.19
C ASP A 513 9.40 31.56 -15.27
N THR A 514 10.39 30.98 -14.65
CA THR A 514 10.21 29.70 -13.90
C THR A 514 10.69 29.83 -12.47
N LEU A 515 9.90 29.31 -11.54
CA LEU A 515 10.33 29.05 -10.17
C LEU A 515 10.93 27.63 -10.07
N ALA A 516 12.08 27.53 -9.38
CA ALA A 516 12.67 26.23 -9.02
C ALA A 516 12.61 26.01 -7.52
N VAL A 517 12.06 24.89 -7.10
CA VAL A 517 11.95 24.48 -5.68
C VAL A 517 12.91 23.34 -5.44
N ILE A 518 13.94 23.61 -4.64
CA ILE A 518 15.07 22.69 -4.45
C ILE A 518 15.21 22.36 -2.95
N PRO A 519 14.93 21.12 -2.54
CA PRO A 519 15.14 20.65 -1.19
C PRO A 519 16.64 20.41 -0.90
N GLN A 520 16.99 20.36 0.38
CA GLN A 520 18.38 20.17 0.81
C GLN A 520 18.98 18.83 0.34
N SER A 521 18.14 17.81 0.14
CA SER A 521 18.54 16.47 -0.32
C SER A 521 19.05 16.43 -1.76
N THR A 522 18.65 17.40 -2.59
CA THR A 522 19.09 17.53 -3.98
C THR A 522 19.65 18.93 -4.25
N PRO A 523 20.75 19.34 -3.57
CA PRO A 523 21.34 20.67 -3.78
C PRO A 523 21.73 20.85 -5.24
N PRO A 524 21.58 22.07 -5.81
CA PRO A 524 21.91 22.30 -7.20
C PRO A 524 23.39 22.08 -7.45
N HIS A 525 23.73 21.49 -8.62
CA HIS A 525 25.11 21.35 -9.04
C HIS A 525 25.81 22.72 -9.04
N PRO A 526 27.10 22.82 -8.66
CA PRO A 526 27.82 24.09 -8.62
C PRO A 526 27.76 24.89 -9.96
N ALA A 527 27.73 24.18 -11.10
CA ALA A 527 27.57 24.79 -12.39
C ALA A 527 26.21 25.48 -12.60
N PHE A 528 25.20 25.14 -11.87
CA PHE A 528 23.85 25.71 -11.97
C PHE A 528 23.60 26.85 -10.98
N ILE A 529 24.42 26.99 -9.92
CA ILE A 529 24.25 28.04 -8.90
C ILE A 529 24.18 29.46 -9.52
N PRO A 530 25.03 29.83 -10.53
CA PRO A 530 24.95 31.13 -11.12
C PRO A 530 23.67 31.44 -11.91
N LEU A 531 22.86 30.40 -12.18
CA LEU A 531 21.56 30.48 -12.89
C LEU A 531 20.39 30.67 -11.95
N LEU A 532 20.62 30.59 -10.65
CA LEU A 532 19.59 30.50 -9.62
C LEU A 532 19.68 31.68 -8.66
N GLY A 533 18.66 32.55 -8.69
CA GLY A 533 18.48 33.62 -7.69
C GLY A 533 17.64 33.14 -6.54
N ALA A 534 18.22 32.94 -5.36
CA ALA A 534 17.48 32.53 -4.17
C ALA A 534 16.46 33.61 -3.77
N LEU A 535 15.19 33.27 -3.72
CA LEU A 535 14.09 34.15 -3.31
C LEU A 535 13.83 33.99 -1.80
N GLU A 536 13.66 32.76 -1.36
CA GLU A 536 13.42 32.44 0.06
C GLU A 536 13.83 31.00 0.39
N THR A 537 14.13 30.75 1.68
CA THR A 537 14.37 29.40 2.22
C THR A 537 13.38 29.14 3.32
N ILE A 538 12.71 28.00 3.24
CA ILE A 538 11.71 27.56 4.20
C ILE A 538 12.30 26.44 5.05
N ASP A 539 12.40 26.70 6.36
CA ASP A 539 12.82 25.69 7.35
C ASP A 539 11.62 24.87 7.83
N LEU A 540 11.77 23.56 7.84
CA LEU A 540 10.85 22.59 8.41
C LEU A 540 11.34 22.17 9.81
N ARG A 541 11.09 20.92 10.21
CA ARG A 541 11.63 20.43 11.48
C ARG A 541 13.11 20.13 11.35
N PRO A 542 13.96 20.52 12.33
CA PRO A 542 15.40 20.28 12.26
C PRO A 542 15.79 18.79 12.22
N ASP A 543 14.94 17.90 12.74
CA ASP A 543 15.12 16.45 12.77
C ASP A 543 14.58 15.74 11.52
N ASP A 544 13.90 16.45 10.59
CA ASP A 544 13.49 15.86 9.31
C ASP A 544 14.74 15.44 8.50
N LEU A 545 14.59 14.38 7.69
CA LEU A 545 15.67 13.93 6.79
C LEU A 545 15.99 14.99 5.72
N ASP A 546 15.03 15.84 5.41
CA ASP A 546 15.16 16.95 4.48
C ASP A 546 14.53 18.20 5.15
N PRO A 547 15.29 18.89 6.02
CA PRO A 547 14.75 19.86 6.96
C PRO A 547 14.43 21.22 6.35
N ARG A 548 14.77 21.46 5.07
CA ARG A 548 14.47 22.72 4.37
C ARG A 548 14.41 22.56 2.86
N PHE A 549 13.77 23.51 2.23
CA PHE A 549 13.83 23.74 0.79
C PHE A 549 13.99 25.22 0.48
N THR A 550 14.58 25.53 -0.68
CA THR A 550 14.76 26.92 -1.16
C THR A 550 13.98 27.10 -2.45
N VAL A 551 13.28 28.22 -2.56
CA VAL A 551 12.63 28.69 -3.78
C VAL A 551 13.60 29.63 -4.48
N TYR A 552 13.86 29.34 -5.76
CA TYR A 552 14.71 30.14 -6.63
C TYR A 552 13.89 30.67 -7.80
N GLY A 553 14.24 31.89 -8.24
CA GLY A 553 13.96 32.33 -9.60
C GLY A 553 15.07 31.88 -10.52
N ILE A 554 14.75 31.42 -11.72
CA ILE A 554 15.77 31.12 -12.75
C ILE A 554 16.16 32.40 -13.47
N ASP A 555 17.44 32.72 -13.46
CA ASP A 555 18.00 33.85 -14.25
C ASP A 555 18.14 33.44 -15.74
N GLU A 556 17.18 33.85 -16.55
CA GLU A 556 17.11 33.48 -17.94
C GLU A 556 18.31 34.02 -18.76
N ASP A 557 18.77 35.20 -18.44
CA ASP A 557 19.90 35.80 -19.18
C ASP A 557 21.20 35.03 -18.89
N ALA A 558 21.43 34.67 -17.62
CA ALA A 558 22.54 33.82 -17.23
C ALA A 558 22.41 32.42 -17.84
N ALA A 559 21.19 31.83 -17.85
CA ALA A 559 20.92 30.54 -18.45
C ALA A 559 21.15 30.52 -19.97
N ARG A 560 20.67 31.55 -20.67
CA ARG A 560 20.94 31.74 -22.11
C ARG A 560 22.42 32.01 -22.39
N ALA A 561 23.13 32.72 -21.51
CA ALA A 561 24.56 32.95 -21.64
C ALA A 561 25.36 31.64 -21.46
N LEU A 562 25.01 30.80 -20.47
CA LEU A 562 25.60 29.48 -20.29
C LEU A 562 25.39 28.61 -21.54
N ALA A 563 24.13 28.52 -22.00
CA ALA A 563 23.81 27.76 -23.21
C ALA A 563 24.65 28.26 -24.43
N ARG A 564 24.77 29.58 -24.64
CA ARG A 564 25.59 30.15 -25.72
C ARG A 564 27.08 29.83 -25.56
N SER A 565 27.60 29.78 -24.35
CA SER A 565 29.03 29.47 -24.10
C SER A 565 29.41 28.01 -24.40
N THR A 566 28.40 27.14 -24.57
CA THR A 566 28.56 25.73 -24.89
C THR A 566 28.17 25.36 -26.31
N LEU A 567 27.69 26.33 -27.12
CA LEU A 567 27.14 26.05 -28.44
C LEU A 567 28.15 25.29 -29.32
N SER A 568 27.65 24.28 -29.99
CA SER A 568 28.36 23.58 -31.07
C SER A 568 28.13 24.29 -32.39
N ASP A 569 29.15 24.29 -33.25
CA ASP A 569 29.04 24.81 -34.64
C ASP A 569 28.06 23.95 -35.49
N ALA A 570 27.76 22.74 -35.05
CA ALA A 570 26.85 21.80 -35.71
C ALA A 570 25.92 21.13 -34.67
N PRO A 571 24.74 21.70 -34.39
CA PRO A 571 23.73 21.06 -33.56
C PRO A 571 23.34 19.70 -34.14
N ALA A 572 23.07 18.71 -33.26
CA ALA A 572 22.67 17.36 -33.67
C ALA A 572 21.23 17.06 -33.23
N ASP A 573 20.36 16.88 -34.21
CA ASP A 573 18.95 16.51 -34.00
C ASP A 573 18.78 14.99 -33.86
N PHE A 574 18.30 14.54 -32.71
CA PHE A 574 18.04 13.14 -32.40
C PHE A 574 16.57 12.80 -32.71
N ASN A 575 16.32 12.37 -33.93
CA ASN A 575 15.00 11.90 -34.41
C ASN A 575 13.87 12.94 -34.29
N GLY A 576 14.19 14.22 -34.22
CA GLY A 576 13.21 15.28 -33.94
C GLY A 576 12.66 15.27 -32.51
N ALA A 577 13.23 14.48 -31.60
CA ALA A 577 12.87 14.46 -30.19
C ALA A 577 13.53 15.58 -29.41
N ALA A 578 14.86 15.66 -29.53
CA ALA A 578 15.66 16.69 -28.90
C ALA A 578 16.91 16.96 -29.76
N GLU A 579 17.41 18.19 -29.69
CA GLU A 579 18.59 18.67 -30.37
C GLU A 579 19.70 18.93 -29.35
N LEU A 580 20.87 18.30 -29.53
CA LEU A 580 22.07 18.67 -28.79
C LEU A 580 22.57 19.98 -29.36
N ILE A 581 22.46 21.06 -28.59
CA ILE A 581 22.91 22.40 -29.04
C ILE A 581 24.28 22.76 -28.50
N GLY A 582 24.84 22.04 -27.54
CA GLY A 582 26.16 22.29 -27.04
C GLY A 582 26.65 21.30 -25.98
N ALA A 583 27.97 21.23 -25.83
CA ALA A 583 28.62 20.42 -24.81
C ALA A 583 29.97 20.97 -24.38
N ARG A 584 30.34 20.85 -23.12
CA ARG A 584 31.68 21.16 -22.60
C ARG A 584 32.02 20.35 -21.36
N TRP A 585 33.30 20.06 -21.17
CA TRP A 585 33.82 19.57 -19.89
C TRP A 585 33.85 20.73 -18.89
N LEU A 586 33.49 20.43 -17.63
CA LEU A 586 33.51 21.44 -16.55
C LEU A 586 34.92 21.74 -16.07
N ALA A 587 35.87 20.82 -16.26
CA ALA A 587 37.27 20.99 -16.01
C ALA A 587 38.06 20.85 -17.34
N GLU A 588 39.18 21.55 -17.48
CA GLU A 588 40.03 21.47 -18.68
C GLU A 588 40.67 20.10 -18.88
N SER A 589 40.92 19.38 -17.80
CA SER A 589 41.46 18.01 -17.81
C SER A 589 41.08 17.25 -16.53
N ALA A 590 41.15 15.90 -16.56
CA ALA A 590 41.00 15.02 -15.41
C ALA A 590 42.21 14.08 -15.33
N ARG A 591 42.55 13.62 -14.14
CA ARG A 591 43.61 12.62 -13.93
C ARG A 591 43.03 11.21 -13.94
N PRO A 592 43.88 10.17 -14.20
CA PRO A 592 43.44 8.77 -14.00
C PRO A 592 42.92 8.54 -12.58
N GLY A 593 41.72 7.93 -12.44
CA GLY A 593 41.01 7.73 -11.18
C GLY A 593 40.08 8.86 -10.73
N GLU A 594 40.17 10.03 -11.37
CA GLU A 594 39.30 11.17 -11.05
C GLU A 594 37.98 11.13 -11.83
N MET A 595 37.03 11.92 -11.39
CA MET A 595 35.75 12.13 -12.05
C MET A 595 35.88 13.32 -13.01
N ALA A 596 35.50 13.09 -14.27
CA ALA A 596 35.30 14.14 -15.25
C ALA A 596 33.80 14.38 -15.44
N GLU A 597 33.39 15.63 -15.56
CA GLU A 597 31.98 16.01 -15.68
C GLU A 597 31.76 16.73 -17.04
N LEU A 598 30.90 16.12 -17.86
CA LEU A 598 30.48 16.68 -19.14
C LEU A 598 29.13 17.37 -18.97
N LEU A 599 29.06 18.68 -19.18
CA LEU A 599 27.81 19.41 -19.34
C LEU A 599 27.35 19.31 -20.79
N THR A 600 26.12 18.82 -20.99
CA THR A 600 25.44 18.84 -22.29
C THR A 600 24.20 19.71 -22.21
N VAL A 601 23.89 20.43 -23.29
CA VAL A 601 22.74 21.33 -23.41
C VAL A 601 21.89 20.87 -24.57
N TRP A 602 20.65 20.57 -24.26
CA TRP A 602 19.67 20.00 -25.17
C TRP A 602 18.46 20.90 -25.31
N ARG A 603 17.94 21.06 -26.52
CA ARG A 603 16.64 21.68 -26.78
C ARG A 603 15.62 20.60 -27.09
N VAL A 604 14.52 20.59 -26.38
CA VAL A 604 13.39 19.68 -26.65
C VAL A 604 12.64 20.17 -27.88
N LEU A 605 12.51 19.33 -28.90
CA LEU A 605 11.73 19.58 -30.12
C LEU A 605 10.33 18.98 -30.01
N ASP A 606 10.23 17.67 -29.94
CA ASP A 606 8.97 16.93 -29.76
C ASP A 606 9.18 15.82 -28.74
N PRO A 607 8.67 15.99 -27.48
CA PRO A 607 8.88 15.00 -26.41
C PRO A 607 8.23 13.64 -26.72
N THR A 608 7.22 13.57 -27.60
CA THR A 608 6.56 12.31 -27.95
C THR A 608 7.46 11.37 -28.74
N ARG A 609 8.53 11.89 -29.35
CA ARG A 609 9.53 11.13 -30.11
C ARG A 609 10.67 10.60 -29.25
N ALA A 610 10.77 11.03 -27.98
CA ALA A 610 11.78 10.53 -27.04
C ALA A 610 11.52 9.09 -26.56
N GLY A 611 10.40 8.52 -26.94
CA GLY A 611 9.95 7.18 -26.55
C GLY A 611 8.80 7.22 -25.55
N PRO A 612 7.97 6.17 -25.51
CA PRO A 612 6.87 6.07 -24.57
C PRO A 612 7.37 5.82 -23.15
N VAL A 613 6.64 6.30 -22.16
CA VAL A 613 6.75 5.81 -20.78
C VAL A 613 6.10 4.45 -20.74
N VAL A 614 6.88 3.37 -20.71
CA VAL A 614 6.37 1.99 -20.72
C VAL A 614 6.09 1.54 -19.31
N PRO A 615 4.86 1.18 -18.95
CA PRO A 615 4.57 0.47 -17.71
C PRO A 615 5.26 -0.91 -17.70
N PRO A 616 5.77 -1.36 -16.56
CA PRO A 616 5.69 -0.79 -15.23
C PRO A 616 6.92 0.08 -14.87
N SER A 617 7.62 0.62 -15.86
CA SER A 617 8.79 1.47 -15.65
C SER A 617 8.43 2.68 -14.79
N PHE A 618 9.17 2.85 -13.70
CA PHE A 618 9.09 4.03 -12.83
C PHE A 618 10.14 5.08 -13.19
N THR A 619 10.87 4.83 -14.27
CA THR A 619 11.84 5.75 -14.87
C THR A 619 11.38 6.06 -16.28
N THR A 620 11.91 7.14 -16.85
CA THR A 620 11.76 7.37 -18.27
C THR A 620 12.51 6.29 -19.04
N ASP A 621 11.97 5.91 -20.16
CA ASP A 621 12.61 4.91 -21.02
C ASP A 621 13.79 5.51 -21.79
N ALA A 622 13.82 6.84 -21.97
CA ALA A 622 14.95 7.54 -22.57
C ALA A 622 16.11 7.72 -21.58
N VAL A 623 17.31 7.50 -22.05
CA VAL A 623 18.57 7.72 -21.34
C VAL A 623 19.49 8.54 -22.20
N MET A 624 20.11 9.56 -21.65
CA MET A 624 21.22 10.27 -22.27
C MET A 624 22.54 9.59 -21.90
N PHE A 625 23.34 9.22 -22.88
CA PHE A 625 24.66 8.63 -22.63
C PHE A 625 25.78 9.62 -22.97
N ALA A 626 26.91 9.47 -22.29
CA ALA A 626 28.17 10.06 -22.64
C ALA A 626 29.25 8.98 -22.58
N HIS A 627 29.94 8.74 -23.69
CA HIS A 627 31.00 7.76 -23.79
C HIS A 627 32.31 8.42 -24.18
N VAL A 628 33.37 8.13 -23.44
CA VAL A 628 34.74 8.44 -23.78
C VAL A 628 35.34 7.21 -24.44
N LEU A 629 35.94 7.38 -25.62
CA LEU A 629 36.41 6.26 -26.44
C LEU A 629 37.94 6.15 -26.37
N ASP A 630 38.43 4.91 -26.31
CA ASP A 630 39.84 4.61 -26.43
C ASP A 630 40.33 4.75 -27.91
N GLY A 631 41.63 4.57 -28.13
CA GLY A 631 42.23 4.69 -29.47
C GLY A 631 41.76 3.59 -30.46
N ALA A 632 41.11 2.54 -30.01
CA ALA A 632 40.52 1.48 -30.83
C ALA A 632 39.01 1.66 -31.07
N GLY A 633 38.41 2.71 -30.50
CA GLY A 633 36.97 2.98 -30.56
C GLY A 633 36.15 2.22 -29.50
N GLY A 634 36.80 1.56 -28.56
CA GLY A 634 36.14 0.96 -27.39
C GLY A 634 35.77 1.99 -26.32
N ILE A 635 34.83 1.67 -25.45
CA ILE A 635 34.42 2.56 -24.38
C ILE A 635 35.46 2.53 -23.26
N LEU A 636 36.14 3.65 -23.03
CA LEU A 636 37.07 3.85 -21.92
C LEU A 636 36.33 4.24 -20.63
N ALA A 637 35.37 5.15 -20.71
CA ALA A 637 34.50 5.56 -19.59
C ALA A 637 33.12 5.92 -20.12
N GLN A 638 32.09 5.72 -19.29
CA GLN A 638 30.70 6.03 -19.66
C GLN A 638 29.88 6.58 -18.52
N SER A 639 28.84 7.33 -18.88
CA SER A 639 27.77 7.75 -18.01
C SER A 639 26.45 7.60 -18.77
N ASP A 640 25.49 6.91 -18.18
CA ASP A 640 24.18 6.62 -18.78
C ASP A 640 23.09 7.06 -17.80
N ARG A 641 22.58 8.30 -17.98
CA ARG A 641 21.61 8.88 -17.07
C ARG A 641 20.75 9.94 -17.73
N LEU A 642 19.57 10.19 -17.16
CA LEU A 642 18.69 11.29 -17.51
C LEU A 642 17.99 11.77 -16.25
N ASP A 643 18.45 12.89 -15.70
CA ASP A 643 17.98 13.44 -14.43
C ASP A 643 16.90 14.52 -14.61
N ALA A 644 16.57 14.85 -15.84
CA ALA A 644 15.39 15.59 -16.28
C ALA A 644 14.55 14.68 -17.18
N PRO A 645 13.70 13.81 -16.62
CA PRO A 645 13.08 12.72 -17.35
C PRO A 645 12.17 13.18 -18.51
N SER A 646 12.24 12.47 -19.66
CA SER A 646 11.57 12.83 -20.91
C SER A 646 10.04 12.90 -20.83
N TRP A 647 9.41 12.20 -19.90
CA TRP A 647 7.97 12.26 -19.69
C TRP A 647 7.46 13.66 -19.27
N ALA A 648 8.33 14.45 -18.62
CA ALA A 648 8.02 15.82 -18.16
C ALA A 648 8.43 16.90 -19.16
N TRP A 649 9.10 16.55 -20.24
CA TRP A 649 9.55 17.52 -21.24
C TRP A 649 8.40 18.23 -21.94
N ARG A 650 8.65 19.47 -22.35
CA ARG A 650 7.79 20.25 -23.24
C ARG A 650 8.63 20.82 -24.37
N ALA A 651 8.00 20.97 -25.52
CA ALA A 651 8.68 21.61 -26.67
C ALA A 651 9.20 23.01 -26.30
N GLY A 652 10.45 23.30 -26.64
CA GLY A 652 11.13 24.54 -26.30
C GLY A 652 11.93 24.53 -24.99
N ASP A 653 11.72 23.54 -24.09
CA ASP A 653 12.54 23.40 -22.88
C ASP A 653 14.01 23.23 -23.24
N LEU A 654 14.91 23.92 -22.52
CA LEU A 654 16.34 23.64 -22.55
C LEU A 654 16.73 22.78 -21.36
N ILE A 655 17.39 21.67 -21.64
CA ILE A 655 17.83 20.72 -20.59
C ILE A 655 19.33 20.85 -20.44
N LEU A 656 19.78 21.21 -19.25
CA LEU A 656 21.16 21.13 -18.83
C LEU A 656 21.38 19.81 -18.13
N GLN A 657 22.21 18.91 -18.67
CA GLN A 657 22.49 17.60 -18.07
C GLN A 657 23.98 17.47 -17.81
N ILE A 658 24.34 17.15 -16.57
CA ILE A 658 25.70 16.78 -16.17
C ILE A 658 25.85 15.28 -16.29
N GLN A 659 26.91 14.84 -16.98
CA GLN A 659 27.29 13.44 -17.12
C GLN A 659 28.62 13.20 -16.38
N PRO A 660 28.61 12.67 -15.14
CA PRO A 660 29.82 12.31 -14.41
C PRO A 660 30.41 11.00 -14.95
N LEU A 661 31.69 11.02 -15.33
CA LEU A 661 32.42 9.85 -15.81
C LEU A 661 33.67 9.65 -14.95
N VAL A 662 33.92 8.43 -14.50
CA VAL A 662 35.14 8.09 -13.78
C VAL A 662 36.20 7.69 -14.81
N VAL A 663 37.30 8.45 -14.88
CA VAL A 663 38.45 8.11 -15.71
C VAL A 663 39.14 6.88 -15.12
N PRO A 664 39.30 5.77 -15.86
CA PRO A 664 39.99 4.61 -15.33
C PRO A 664 41.41 4.93 -14.83
N ALA A 665 41.82 4.33 -13.71
CA ALA A 665 43.17 4.52 -13.18
C ALA A 665 44.28 4.03 -14.13
N SER A 666 43.91 3.19 -15.11
CA SER A 666 44.82 2.70 -16.17
C SER A 666 44.85 3.59 -17.42
N ALA A 667 44.07 4.67 -17.44
CA ALA A 667 44.03 5.57 -18.61
C ALA A 667 45.38 6.29 -18.76
N ALA A 668 45.97 6.26 -19.98
CA ALA A 668 47.18 6.97 -20.27
C ALA A 668 46.89 8.48 -20.45
N PRO A 669 47.84 9.35 -20.12
CA PRO A 669 47.69 10.78 -20.47
C PRO A 669 47.52 10.99 -21.98
N GLY A 670 46.56 11.85 -22.36
CA GLY A 670 46.26 12.12 -23.77
C GLY A 670 44.86 12.68 -23.99
N GLN A 671 44.49 12.84 -25.26
CA GLN A 671 43.15 13.26 -25.65
C GLN A 671 42.34 12.06 -26.13
N TYR A 672 41.13 11.96 -25.60
CA TYR A 672 40.20 10.87 -25.88
C TYR A 672 38.95 11.41 -26.54
N ALA A 673 38.56 10.85 -27.65
CA ALA A 673 37.32 11.19 -28.31
C ALA A 673 36.12 10.91 -27.40
N ALA A 674 35.10 11.78 -27.44
CA ALA A 674 33.90 11.59 -26.66
C ALA A 674 32.64 11.78 -27.52
N VAL A 675 31.62 11.02 -27.23
CA VAL A 675 30.33 11.05 -27.93
C VAL A 675 29.18 11.04 -26.94
N THR A 676 28.04 11.62 -27.34
CA THR A 676 26.81 11.59 -26.55
C THR A 676 25.62 11.28 -27.45
N GLY A 677 24.51 10.87 -26.83
CA GLY A 677 23.26 10.59 -27.53
C GLY A 677 22.14 10.16 -26.58
N ILE A 678 21.07 9.70 -27.18
CA ILE A 678 19.87 9.23 -26.46
C ILE A 678 19.55 7.80 -26.91
N TYR A 679 19.21 6.94 -25.97
CA TYR A 679 18.73 5.60 -26.28
C TYR A 679 17.47 5.23 -25.45
N ASP A 680 16.69 4.31 -25.97
CA ASP A 680 15.59 3.68 -25.22
C ASP A 680 16.12 2.62 -24.26
N ARG A 681 15.82 2.76 -22.98
CA ARG A 681 16.34 1.89 -21.90
C ARG A 681 15.90 0.44 -22.05
N ALA A 682 14.68 0.22 -22.53
CA ALA A 682 14.09 -1.13 -22.59
C ALA A 682 14.67 -1.95 -23.73
N SER A 683 14.86 -1.31 -24.90
CA SER A 683 15.37 -1.97 -26.10
C SER A 683 16.88 -1.81 -26.28
N GLY A 684 17.50 -0.83 -25.62
CA GLY A 684 18.90 -0.43 -25.89
C GLY A 684 19.08 0.28 -27.24
N ALA A 685 17.98 0.56 -27.97
CA ALA A 685 18.05 1.20 -29.28
C ALA A 685 18.36 2.69 -29.13
N ARG A 686 19.40 3.15 -29.82
CA ARG A 686 19.76 4.56 -29.87
C ARG A 686 18.88 5.33 -30.84
N LEU A 687 18.54 6.57 -30.48
CA LEU A 687 17.85 7.47 -31.41
C LEU A 687 18.80 7.89 -32.56
N PRO A 688 18.35 7.80 -33.83
CA PRO A 688 19.16 8.21 -34.94
C PRO A 688 19.35 9.72 -34.97
N VAL A 689 20.53 10.17 -35.37
CA VAL A 689 20.81 11.58 -35.65
C VAL A 689 20.34 11.91 -37.08
N VAL A 690 19.62 13.00 -37.24
CA VAL A 690 19.18 13.49 -38.54
C VAL A 690 20.46 13.87 -39.33
N GLY A 691 20.66 13.20 -40.45
CA GLY A 691 21.90 13.37 -41.24
C GLY A 691 22.86 12.16 -41.14
N GLY A 692 22.62 11.22 -40.24
CA GLY A 692 23.31 9.94 -40.14
C GLY A 692 24.01 9.71 -38.80
N GLY A 693 24.16 8.44 -38.44
CA GLY A 693 24.70 8.00 -37.13
C GLY A 693 23.68 7.92 -36.03
N ASP A 694 24.14 7.54 -34.81
CA ASP A 694 23.35 7.36 -33.62
C ASP A 694 23.95 8.03 -32.37
N SER A 695 24.94 8.88 -32.60
CA SER A 695 25.66 9.67 -31.58
C SER A 695 26.22 10.95 -32.17
N ALA A 696 26.40 11.96 -31.35
CA ALA A 696 27.05 13.22 -31.72
C ALA A 696 28.42 13.33 -31.04
N ALA A 697 29.41 13.82 -31.75
CA ALA A 697 30.72 14.11 -31.17
C ALA A 697 30.60 15.31 -30.21
N VAL A 698 31.32 15.23 -29.09
CA VAL A 698 31.48 16.31 -28.12
C VAL A 698 32.98 16.62 -27.96
N PRO A 699 33.37 17.72 -27.31
CA PRO A 699 34.79 18.01 -27.11
C PRO A 699 35.53 16.82 -26.48
N PRO A 700 36.78 16.54 -26.96
CA PRO A 700 37.55 15.41 -26.43
C PRO A 700 37.90 15.61 -24.95
N LEU A 701 37.95 14.54 -24.20
CA LEU A 701 38.43 14.56 -22.81
C LEU A 701 39.97 14.59 -22.81
N VAL A 702 40.53 15.54 -22.08
CA VAL A 702 41.98 15.60 -21.83
C VAL A 702 42.28 14.87 -20.51
N VAL A 703 43.08 13.79 -20.59
CA VAL A 703 43.59 13.09 -19.40
C VAL A 703 45.02 13.63 -19.16
N ALA A 704 45.17 14.31 -18.02
CA ALA A 704 46.46 14.84 -17.57
C ALA A 704 47.32 13.74 -16.92
N PRO A 705 48.66 13.91 -16.88
CA PRO A 705 49.54 12.95 -16.24
C PRO A 705 49.36 12.87 -14.72
#